data_e3a8cbac349731faa6e6935f3ccad653
#
_entry.id   e3a8cbac349731faa6e6935f3ccad653
#
_cell.length_a   1.000
_cell.length_b   1.000
_cell.length_c   1.000
_cell.angle_alpha   90.00
_cell.angle_beta   90.00
_cell.angle_gamma   90.00
#
_symmetry.space_group_name_H-M   'P 1'
#
loop_
_entity.id
_entity.type
_entity.pdbx_description
1 polymer ?
#
loop_
_entity_poly.entity_id
_entity_poly.type
_entity_poly.pdbx_seq_one_letter_code
_entity_poly.pdbx_strand_id
1 'polypeptide(L)'
;MKKIIASLLFVALAYSSNGKLVGTVVQKSDNAPAVGVNIIIVDTYLGAASDERGKFVILNIPPGSYSVRADAIGFAPVIVKDVRITTAQTTEINISLEESVVEGQEVTVLAERPLVQKDLTASQRVTTAKEIQDMPVESFLGVLSTHAGVNQSAGGALHVRGGRSNEVGYYIGGVSVSNPFFTNSLAVGLSNKALEEMKLVSGAFNAEYGNAMSGVVNVKVRDGGKNYDGSISYYAGDYNSNADEIFPNISNQSITANRTLDAFVSGPVIPSLGDKLTFNVSVRNNKSDGYLYGVREHRPSDFAYFPPSGDWYIQMSGDSSYVPMNPSESNNFLSKFTWRVSPRIKISTQSIMSKSQSKSYSHVYKYNPDGIATGYTENNNHSLQINHSLSPKSFYEGNIFISDTDYKNYLYADTLDERYVNTDYINTEPTSATFLFGGTQMGHTYRNSKSIGGKFDFTTQISENHEIKTGFSFRNDNLVERNLQVLYDQNYNEPTVLLENKSPYHIFYDKDAVQYSAYIQDKMEYSSMIMNVGLRYDAFIPNDSTIANLIYPEADEKEATTKTMISPRIGVSLPITDKGIFHFSYGHFYQMPTLRNLYRESYFGAGLSPTVGNPDLKPEKTVLYEFGFQQQFGNMIGMDINLFHKDIRELLALQSIRYNSPNYGPSNYSIYLNKDYGSARGLTLSLTKRYDPVSRTSLWVDYTYQKSEGNSVNSGSFYFSALSGIEEEKLIVPLSWDQSHLLNTTLIIGDPSKTTLGLIGKIATGWPYTPSIPNANFVPKPNSGRKPVQRNVDAKLETRVSVGSYKVSLFARAY
;
A
#
# COMPACT_ATOMS: atom_id res chain seq x y z
N MET A 1 15.68 31.44 -2.54
CA MET A 1 14.35 30.93 -2.91
C MET A 1 13.80 31.45 -4.24
N LYS A 2 13.62 32.77 -4.51
CA LYS A 2 13.01 33.25 -5.77
C LYS A 2 13.78 32.91 -7.07
N LYS A 3 15.11 32.74 -7.06
CA LYS A 3 15.92 32.35 -8.24
C LYS A 3 15.95 30.84 -8.50
N ILE A 4 15.66 30.00 -7.51
CA ILE A 4 15.55 28.53 -7.63
C ILE A 4 14.19 28.14 -8.24
N ILE A 5 13.13 28.88 -7.93
CA ILE A 5 11.78 28.64 -8.48
C ILE A 5 11.73 28.94 -10.00
N ALA A 6 12.47 29.91 -10.48
CA ALA A 6 12.53 30.23 -11.91
C ALA A 6 13.30 29.20 -12.77
N SER A 7 14.27 28.46 -12.18
CA SER A 7 15.00 27.38 -12.87
C SER A 7 14.25 26.04 -12.82
N LEU A 8 13.30 25.85 -11.91
CA LEU A 8 12.46 24.65 -11.77
C LEU A 8 11.27 24.60 -12.73
N LEU A 9 10.93 25.71 -13.35
CA LEU A 9 9.78 25.80 -14.29
C LEU A 9 10.06 25.11 -15.65
N PHE A 10 11.27 24.64 -15.91
CA PHE A 10 11.64 24.03 -17.20
C PHE A 10 11.79 22.50 -17.19
N VAL A 11 11.63 21.83 -16.04
CA VAL A 11 11.81 20.35 -15.94
C VAL A 11 10.74 19.75 -15.04
N ALA A 12 9.50 19.74 -15.47
CA ALA A 12 8.47 19.04 -14.71
C ALA A 12 7.55 18.27 -15.63
N LEU A 13 7.78 16.95 -15.72
CA LEU A 13 6.88 16.05 -16.48
C LEU A 13 7.07 14.59 -16.09
N ALA A 14 6.02 13.88 -15.62
CA ALA A 14 6.07 12.45 -15.42
C ALA A 14 4.97 11.55 -15.32
N TYR A 15 4.68 10.55 -15.26
CA TYR A 15 4.26 9.18 -15.04
C TYR A 15 2.92 8.75 -15.57
N SER A 16 2.98 7.74 -16.39
CA SER A 16 2.10 6.58 -16.34
C SER A 16 2.80 5.42 -17.06
N SER A 17 3.09 4.30 -16.39
CA SER A 17 3.61 3.12 -17.07
C SER A 17 2.50 2.56 -17.96
N ASN A 18 2.59 2.78 -19.26
CA ASN A 18 1.71 2.22 -20.28
C ASN A 18 2.27 0.88 -20.79
N GLY A 19 1.46 0.12 -21.52
CA GLY A 19 1.87 -1.14 -22.11
C GLY A 19 2.42 -0.98 -23.54
N LYS A 20 2.91 -2.08 -24.07
CA LYS A 20 3.48 -2.23 -25.41
C LYS A 20 2.75 -3.32 -26.17
N LEU A 21 2.46 -3.07 -27.45
CA LEU A 21 1.95 -4.06 -28.39
C LEU A 21 2.99 -4.33 -29.46
N VAL A 22 3.31 -5.60 -29.67
CA VAL A 22 4.20 -6.06 -30.74
C VAL A 22 3.50 -7.18 -31.52
N GLY A 23 4.00 -7.45 -32.71
CA GLY A 23 3.51 -8.58 -33.46
C GLY A 23 4.10 -8.69 -34.87
N THR A 24 3.65 -9.71 -35.57
CA THR A 24 4.01 -9.97 -36.97
C THR A 24 2.76 -10.03 -37.83
N VAL A 25 2.81 -9.41 -38.99
CA VAL A 25 1.75 -9.51 -40.00
C VAL A 25 2.27 -10.33 -41.20
N VAL A 26 1.55 -11.36 -41.54
CA VAL A 26 1.88 -12.27 -42.66
C VAL A 26 0.72 -12.38 -43.61
N GLN A 27 1.01 -12.73 -44.88
CA GLN A 27 0.01 -13.12 -45.86
C GLN A 27 -0.42 -14.56 -45.56
N LYS A 28 -1.73 -14.82 -45.56
CA LYS A 28 -2.28 -16.15 -45.24
C LYS A 28 -1.97 -17.20 -46.30
N SER A 29 -1.76 -16.77 -47.57
CA SER A 29 -1.52 -17.63 -48.71
C SER A 29 -0.18 -18.41 -48.62
N ASP A 30 0.90 -17.75 -48.17
CA ASP A 30 2.25 -18.29 -48.24
C ASP A 30 3.07 -18.03 -46.96
N ASN A 31 2.48 -17.41 -45.93
CA ASN A 31 3.13 -16.94 -44.71
C ASN A 31 4.24 -15.91 -44.92
N ALA A 32 4.28 -15.27 -46.13
CA ALA A 32 5.26 -14.22 -46.37
C ALA A 32 5.00 -12.98 -45.51
N PRO A 33 6.03 -12.24 -45.09
CA PRO A 33 5.86 -11.00 -44.37
C PRO A 33 5.04 -9.98 -45.14
N ALA A 34 4.03 -9.41 -44.50
CA ALA A 34 3.21 -8.33 -45.09
C ALA A 34 3.83 -6.98 -44.67
N VAL A 35 4.43 -6.29 -45.66
CA VAL A 35 5.17 -5.03 -45.44
C VAL A 35 4.26 -3.83 -45.55
N GLY A 36 4.44 -2.80 -44.72
CA GLY A 36 3.70 -1.54 -44.83
C GLY A 36 2.22 -1.61 -44.42
N VAL A 37 1.81 -2.68 -43.77
CA VAL A 37 0.46 -2.83 -43.23
C VAL A 37 0.24 -1.77 -42.15
N ASN A 38 -0.86 -1.04 -42.21
CA ASN A 38 -1.22 -0.05 -41.20
C ASN A 38 -1.94 -0.72 -40.02
N ILE A 39 -1.31 -0.77 -38.85
CA ILE A 39 -1.86 -1.34 -37.62
C ILE A 39 -2.31 -0.21 -36.70
N ILE A 40 -3.61 -0.18 -36.38
CA ILE A 40 -4.23 0.89 -35.56
C ILE A 40 -4.95 0.27 -34.37
N ILE A 41 -4.78 0.85 -33.20
CA ILE A 41 -5.60 0.56 -32.03
C ILE A 41 -6.90 1.35 -32.17
N VAL A 42 -8.00 0.64 -32.38
CA VAL A 42 -9.32 1.23 -32.64
C VAL A 42 -9.70 2.16 -31.50
N ASP A 43 -10.36 3.27 -31.84
CA ASP A 43 -10.74 4.31 -30.90
C ASP A 43 -9.58 5.07 -30.23
N THR A 44 -8.36 4.91 -30.75
CA THR A 44 -7.18 5.68 -30.34
C THR A 44 -6.47 6.28 -31.56
N TYR A 45 -5.44 7.06 -31.30
CA TYR A 45 -4.55 7.59 -32.35
C TYR A 45 -3.21 6.82 -32.40
N LEU A 46 -3.15 5.66 -31.72
CA LEU A 46 -1.94 4.86 -31.63
C LEU A 46 -1.93 3.83 -32.74
N GLY A 47 -0.80 3.77 -33.45
CA GLY A 47 -0.61 2.82 -34.54
C GLY A 47 0.83 2.79 -35.00
N ALA A 48 1.14 1.81 -35.83
CA ALA A 48 2.42 1.64 -36.49
C ALA A 48 2.21 0.97 -37.86
N ALA A 49 3.22 1.10 -38.76
CA ALA A 49 3.28 0.28 -39.96
C ALA A 49 4.21 -0.93 -39.73
N SER A 50 3.90 -2.07 -40.38
CA SER A 50 4.78 -3.22 -40.37
C SER A 50 6.06 -2.96 -41.21
N ASP A 51 7.19 -3.45 -40.73
CA ASP A 51 8.51 -3.34 -41.37
C ASP A 51 8.70 -4.39 -42.50
N GLU A 52 9.92 -4.44 -43.09
CA GLU A 52 10.27 -5.37 -44.15
C GLU A 52 10.15 -6.86 -43.74
N ARG A 53 10.12 -7.16 -42.44
CA ARG A 53 9.90 -8.50 -41.89
C ARG A 53 8.47 -8.73 -41.42
N GLY A 54 7.56 -7.81 -41.70
CA GLY A 54 6.19 -7.83 -41.25
C GLY A 54 6.00 -7.50 -39.77
N LYS A 55 7.06 -7.07 -39.04
CA LYS A 55 6.98 -6.78 -37.62
C LYS A 55 6.50 -5.36 -37.36
N PHE A 56 5.79 -5.18 -36.24
CA PHE A 56 5.36 -3.87 -35.76
C PHE A 56 5.53 -3.72 -34.24
N VAL A 57 5.69 -2.48 -33.80
CA VAL A 57 5.81 -2.10 -32.39
C VAL A 57 4.98 -0.83 -32.15
N ILE A 58 4.09 -0.87 -31.16
CA ILE A 58 3.33 0.29 -30.68
C ILE A 58 3.59 0.42 -29.18
N LEU A 59 4.25 1.51 -28.78
CA LEU A 59 4.51 1.85 -27.40
C LEU A 59 3.42 2.76 -26.83
N ASN A 60 3.45 2.94 -25.53
CA ASN A 60 2.68 3.95 -24.81
C ASN A 60 1.16 3.73 -24.88
N ILE A 61 0.71 2.48 -24.89
CA ILE A 61 -0.70 2.13 -24.91
C ILE A 61 -1.22 2.08 -23.47
N PRO A 62 -2.24 2.87 -23.08
CA PRO A 62 -2.84 2.75 -21.75
C PRO A 62 -3.33 1.32 -21.48
N PRO A 63 -3.23 0.81 -20.24
CA PRO A 63 -3.79 -0.49 -19.92
C PRO A 63 -5.30 -0.50 -20.15
N GLY A 64 -5.80 -1.61 -20.69
CA GLY A 64 -7.19 -1.76 -21.10
C GLY A 64 -7.38 -2.91 -22.08
N SER A 65 -8.61 -3.14 -22.52
CA SER A 65 -8.95 -4.06 -23.61
C SER A 65 -9.29 -3.26 -24.88
N TYR A 66 -8.63 -3.61 -25.98
CA TYR A 66 -8.73 -2.88 -27.24
C TYR A 66 -9.08 -3.79 -28.41
N SER A 67 -9.59 -3.19 -29.49
CA SER A 67 -9.62 -3.79 -30.80
C SER A 67 -8.43 -3.26 -31.62
N VAL A 68 -7.69 -4.12 -32.26
CA VAL A 68 -6.58 -3.76 -33.15
C VAL A 68 -6.96 -4.07 -34.59
N ARG A 69 -6.88 -3.07 -35.44
CA ARG A 69 -7.20 -3.19 -36.87
C ARG A 69 -5.94 -3.14 -37.71
N ALA A 70 -5.81 -4.07 -38.63
CA ALA A 70 -4.74 -4.12 -39.62
C ALA A 70 -5.33 -3.92 -41.03
N ASP A 71 -4.84 -2.90 -41.74
CA ASP A 71 -5.27 -2.53 -43.11
C ASP A 71 -4.08 -2.53 -44.07
N ALA A 72 -4.23 -3.15 -45.24
CA ALA A 72 -3.28 -3.06 -46.33
C ALA A 72 -4.02 -3.08 -47.68
N ILE A 73 -3.47 -2.39 -48.67
CA ILE A 73 -4.05 -2.36 -50.04
C ILE A 73 -3.99 -3.77 -50.63
N GLY A 74 -5.08 -4.25 -51.15
CA GLY A 74 -5.22 -5.59 -51.73
C GLY A 74 -5.54 -6.71 -50.76
N PHE A 75 -5.72 -6.39 -49.47
CA PHE A 75 -6.05 -7.36 -48.41
C PHE A 75 -7.37 -6.98 -47.70
N ALA A 76 -8.07 -7.99 -47.22
CA ALA A 76 -9.22 -7.78 -46.35
C ALA A 76 -8.77 -7.22 -45.00
N PRO A 77 -9.39 -6.15 -44.47
CA PRO A 77 -9.09 -5.63 -43.15
C PRO A 77 -9.33 -6.69 -42.06
N VAL A 78 -8.41 -6.83 -41.15
CA VAL A 78 -8.51 -7.75 -39.99
C VAL A 78 -8.66 -6.95 -38.71
N ILE A 79 -9.72 -7.23 -37.92
CA ILE A 79 -9.87 -6.69 -36.56
C ILE A 79 -9.68 -7.81 -35.56
N VAL A 80 -8.64 -7.66 -34.71
CA VAL A 80 -8.38 -8.49 -33.56
C VAL A 80 -9.05 -7.84 -32.35
N LYS A 81 -10.14 -8.42 -31.84
CA LYS A 81 -10.87 -7.91 -30.66
C LYS A 81 -10.32 -8.46 -29.39
N ASP A 82 -10.54 -7.71 -28.29
CA ASP A 82 -10.25 -8.12 -26.91
C ASP A 82 -8.74 -8.27 -26.60
N VAL A 83 -7.91 -7.49 -27.31
CA VAL A 83 -6.47 -7.42 -27.05
C VAL A 83 -6.23 -6.71 -25.71
N ARG A 84 -5.78 -7.45 -24.72
CA ARG A 84 -5.50 -6.91 -23.38
C ARG A 84 -4.12 -6.31 -23.32
N ILE A 85 -4.05 -5.03 -23.00
CA ILE A 85 -2.82 -4.30 -22.70
C ILE A 85 -2.71 -4.12 -21.20
N THR A 86 -1.53 -4.39 -20.63
CA THR A 86 -1.25 -4.32 -19.20
C THR A 86 -0.06 -3.41 -18.93
N THR A 87 -0.06 -2.72 -17.82
CA THR A 87 0.99 -1.77 -17.41
C THR A 87 2.38 -2.39 -17.44
N ALA A 88 3.31 -1.75 -18.18
CA ALA A 88 4.72 -2.12 -18.31
C ALA A 88 4.95 -3.58 -18.79
N GLN A 89 4.05 -4.10 -19.63
CA GLN A 89 4.17 -5.43 -20.23
C GLN A 89 4.08 -5.34 -21.75
N THR A 90 4.65 -6.35 -22.42
CA THR A 90 4.56 -6.52 -23.85
C THR A 90 3.42 -7.51 -24.19
N THR A 91 2.41 -7.06 -24.93
CA THR A 91 1.39 -7.91 -25.54
C THR A 91 1.82 -8.26 -26.94
N GLU A 92 1.79 -9.54 -27.31
CA GLU A 92 2.13 -10.02 -28.65
C GLU A 92 0.86 -10.50 -29.37
N ILE A 93 0.65 -10.03 -30.62
CA ILE A 93 -0.41 -10.55 -31.50
C ILE A 93 0.17 -10.81 -32.90
N ASN A 94 -0.22 -11.92 -33.51
CA ASN A 94 0.15 -12.25 -34.87
C ASN A 94 -1.10 -12.17 -35.76
N ILE A 95 -0.99 -11.49 -36.91
CA ILE A 95 -2.09 -11.18 -37.81
C ILE A 95 -1.81 -11.82 -39.16
N SER A 96 -2.77 -12.57 -39.69
CA SER A 96 -2.71 -13.13 -41.05
C SER A 96 -3.72 -12.41 -41.93
N LEU A 97 -3.25 -11.81 -43.03
CA LEU A 97 -4.08 -11.10 -43.99
C LEU A 97 -4.45 -12.02 -45.15
N GLU A 98 -5.73 -12.00 -45.55
CA GLU A 98 -6.20 -12.66 -46.75
C GLU A 98 -6.30 -11.67 -47.93
N GLU A 99 -5.84 -12.07 -49.12
CA GLU A 99 -6.01 -11.28 -50.32
C GLU A 99 -7.52 -11.13 -50.63
N SER A 100 -7.95 -9.92 -50.90
CA SER A 100 -9.33 -9.62 -51.23
C SER A 100 -9.43 -8.68 -52.40
N VAL A 101 -10.15 -9.09 -53.39
CA VAL A 101 -10.49 -8.27 -54.59
C VAL A 101 -11.77 -7.46 -54.36
N VAL A 102 -12.51 -7.72 -53.27
CA VAL A 102 -13.79 -7.08 -52.96
C VAL A 102 -13.63 -6.18 -51.74
N GLU A 103 -13.83 -4.89 -51.93
CA GLU A 103 -13.88 -3.95 -50.78
C GLU A 103 -15.10 -4.27 -49.91
N GLY A 104 -14.86 -4.46 -48.60
CA GLY A 104 -15.93 -4.51 -47.59
C GLY A 104 -16.08 -5.79 -46.74
N GLN A 105 -15.30 -6.85 -47.00
CA GLN A 105 -15.27 -8.02 -46.08
C GLN A 105 -14.25 -7.82 -44.98
N GLU A 106 -14.74 -7.50 -43.78
CA GLU A 106 -13.91 -7.37 -42.56
C GLU A 106 -13.86 -8.72 -41.85
N VAL A 107 -12.64 -9.17 -41.52
CA VAL A 107 -12.41 -10.40 -40.73
C VAL A 107 -12.22 -10.03 -39.25
N THR A 108 -13.13 -10.51 -38.41
CA THR A 108 -13.01 -10.33 -36.95
C THR A 108 -12.44 -11.59 -36.30
N VAL A 109 -11.36 -11.43 -35.51
CA VAL A 109 -10.72 -12.49 -34.75
C VAL A 109 -10.71 -12.09 -33.27
N LEU A 110 -10.88 -13.04 -32.37
CA LEU A 110 -10.68 -12.81 -30.91
C LEU A 110 -9.24 -13.05 -30.55
N ALA A 111 -8.64 -12.14 -29.77
CA ALA A 111 -7.29 -12.30 -29.29
C ALA A 111 -7.17 -13.51 -28.35
N GLU A 112 -6.15 -14.32 -28.54
CA GLU A 112 -5.75 -15.28 -27.53
C GLU A 112 -5.16 -14.54 -26.32
N ARG A 113 -5.58 -14.95 -25.13
CA ARG A 113 -5.06 -14.40 -23.88
C ARG A 113 -4.16 -15.43 -23.21
N PRO A 114 -2.84 -15.38 -23.37
CA PRO A 114 -1.94 -16.28 -22.66
C PRO A 114 -2.08 -16.07 -21.15
N LEU A 115 -1.97 -17.15 -20.36
CA LEU A 115 -1.87 -17.10 -18.91
C LEU A 115 -0.42 -16.92 -18.45
N VAL A 116 0.50 -17.32 -19.29
CA VAL A 116 1.95 -17.16 -19.10
C VAL A 116 2.40 -15.92 -19.86
N GLN A 117 3.18 -15.09 -19.21
CA GLN A 117 3.70 -13.84 -19.79
C GLN A 117 5.19 -14.01 -20.06
N LYS A 118 5.57 -14.11 -21.35
CA LYS A 118 6.95 -14.37 -21.77
C LYS A 118 7.96 -13.33 -21.27
N ASP A 119 7.51 -12.08 -21.11
CA ASP A 119 8.35 -10.96 -20.68
C ASP A 119 8.41 -10.75 -19.15
N LEU A 120 7.95 -11.74 -18.38
CA LEU A 120 7.99 -11.70 -16.93
C LEU A 120 9.40 -12.01 -16.41
N THR A 121 10.14 -10.99 -16.03
CA THR A 121 11.49 -11.11 -15.47
C THR A 121 11.53 -11.11 -13.94
N ALA A 122 10.38 -10.92 -13.27
CA ALA A 122 10.20 -10.97 -11.81
C ALA A 122 8.73 -11.25 -11.47
N SER A 123 8.48 -11.86 -10.32
CA SER A 123 7.10 -12.15 -9.88
C SER A 123 6.25 -10.90 -9.75
N GLN A 124 5.14 -10.91 -10.45
CA GLN A 124 4.12 -9.88 -10.35
C GLN A 124 2.71 -10.44 -10.56
N ARG A 125 1.73 -9.80 -9.95
CA ARG A 125 0.32 -10.11 -10.14
C ARG A 125 -0.43 -8.85 -10.56
N VAL A 126 -1.12 -8.92 -11.66
CA VAL A 126 -2.06 -7.87 -12.10
C VAL A 126 -3.47 -8.35 -11.84
N THR A 127 -4.26 -7.52 -11.16
CA THR A 127 -5.68 -7.76 -10.91
C THR A 127 -6.46 -6.66 -11.62
N THR A 128 -7.33 -7.06 -12.52
CA THR A 128 -8.11 -6.15 -13.35
C THR A 128 -9.34 -5.63 -12.61
N ALA A 129 -9.90 -4.50 -13.06
CA ALA A 129 -11.14 -3.95 -12.53
C ALA A 129 -12.28 -4.98 -12.47
N LYS A 130 -12.40 -5.86 -13.49
CA LYS A 130 -13.42 -6.90 -13.52
C LYS A 130 -13.21 -7.94 -12.43
N GLU A 131 -11.99 -8.44 -12.26
CA GLU A 131 -11.66 -9.40 -11.19
C GLU A 131 -11.92 -8.78 -9.81
N ILE A 132 -11.53 -7.51 -9.57
CA ILE A 132 -11.79 -6.80 -8.33
C ILE A 132 -13.29 -6.71 -8.01
N GLN A 133 -14.13 -6.44 -9.00
CA GLN A 133 -15.58 -6.32 -8.83
C GLN A 133 -16.26 -7.65 -8.52
N ASP A 134 -15.77 -8.74 -9.09
CA ASP A 134 -16.34 -10.09 -8.92
C ASP A 134 -15.95 -10.73 -7.57
N MET A 135 -14.85 -10.28 -6.93
CA MET A 135 -14.40 -10.78 -5.61
C MET A 135 -15.29 -10.30 -4.46
N PRO A 136 -15.49 -11.11 -3.39
CA PRO A 136 -16.18 -10.71 -2.17
C PRO A 136 -15.27 -9.87 -1.24
N VAL A 137 -14.71 -8.78 -1.74
CA VAL A 137 -13.81 -7.87 -0.99
C VAL A 137 -14.31 -6.44 -1.04
N GLU A 138 -14.09 -5.69 0.05
CA GLU A 138 -14.55 -4.29 0.14
C GLU A 138 -13.49 -3.28 -0.28
N SER A 139 -12.22 -3.60 -0.10
CA SER A 139 -11.11 -2.69 -0.35
C SER A 139 -10.06 -3.31 -1.26
N PHE A 140 -9.27 -2.47 -1.92
CA PHE A 140 -8.15 -2.96 -2.72
C PHE A 140 -7.07 -3.66 -1.86
N LEU A 141 -6.92 -3.30 -0.57
CA LEU A 141 -6.07 -4.04 0.37
C LEU A 141 -6.58 -5.46 0.61
N GLY A 142 -7.92 -5.63 0.67
CA GLY A 142 -8.55 -6.95 0.72
C GLY A 142 -8.22 -7.79 -0.51
N VAL A 143 -8.21 -7.20 -1.71
CA VAL A 143 -7.76 -7.90 -2.93
C VAL A 143 -6.30 -8.33 -2.81
N LEU A 144 -5.40 -7.43 -2.37
CA LEU A 144 -3.97 -7.75 -2.19
C LEU A 144 -3.76 -8.90 -1.21
N SER A 145 -4.54 -8.97 -0.13
CA SER A 145 -4.42 -10.01 0.90
C SER A 145 -4.79 -11.42 0.40
N THR A 146 -5.40 -11.55 -0.77
CA THR A 146 -5.68 -12.85 -1.41
C THR A 146 -4.52 -13.38 -2.22
N HIS A 147 -3.52 -12.55 -2.57
CA HIS A 147 -2.42 -12.94 -3.44
C HIS A 147 -1.37 -13.79 -2.70
N ALA A 148 -0.72 -14.69 -3.44
CA ALA A 148 0.39 -15.47 -2.90
C ALA A 148 1.53 -14.57 -2.39
N GLY A 149 2.11 -14.92 -1.25
CA GLY A 149 3.17 -14.15 -0.61
C GLY A 149 2.70 -12.93 0.15
N VAL A 150 1.39 -12.68 0.24
CA VAL A 150 0.83 -11.53 0.98
C VAL A 150 0.06 -12.04 2.20
N ASN A 151 0.44 -11.57 3.38
CA ASN A 151 -0.30 -11.79 4.61
C ASN A 151 -0.70 -10.44 5.24
N GLN A 152 -1.76 -10.46 6.03
CA GLN A 152 -2.31 -9.28 6.68
C GLN A 152 -2.33 -9.48 8.19
N SER A 153 -1.68 -8.59 8.94
CA SER A 153 -1.71 -8.60 10.40
C SER A 153 -3.09 -8.26 10.95
N ALA A 154 -3.33 -8.54 12.23
CA ALA A 154 -4.60 -8.20 12.91
C ALA A 154 -4.93 -6.70 12.84
N GLY A 155 -3.94 -5.82 12.75
CA GLY A 155 -4.10 -4.38 12.55
C GLY A 155 -4.32 -3.96 11.09
N GLY A 156 -4.50 -4.89 10.14
CA GLY A 156 -4.75 -4.59 8.73
C GLY A 156 -3.50 -4.31 7.89
N ALA A 157 -2.30 -4.26 8.48
CA ALA A 157 -1.06 -4.00 7.77
C ALA A 157 -0.67 -5.19 6.88
N LEU A 158 -0.25 -4.92 5.63
CA LEU A 158 0.15 -5.93 4.66
C LEU A 158 1.66 -6.22 4.75
N HIS A 159 1.99 -7.49 4.72
CA HIS A 159 3.36 -7.99 4.64
C HIS A 159 3.54 -8.76 3.34
N VAL A 160 4.60 -8.46 2.60
CA VAL A 160 4.87 -9.12 1.32
C VAL A 160 6.12 -9.99 1.44
N ARG A 161 5.96 -11.31 1.22
CA ARG A 161 7.05 -12.28 1.25
C ARG A 161 7.93 -12.15 2.50
N GLY A 162 7.28 -12.12 3.65
CA GLY A 162 7.93 -12.08 4.94
C GLY A 162 8.60 -10.77 5.33
N GLY A 163 8.47 -9.72 4.52
CA GLY A 163 8.97 -8.40 4.86
C GLY A 163 8.08 -7.65 5.86
N ARG A 164 8.58 -6.55 6.40
CA ARG A 164 7.82 -5.64 7.25
C ARG A 164 6.76 -4.91 6.43
N SER A 165 5.67 -4.51 7.05
CA SER A 165 4.58 -3.81 6.36
C SER A 165 5.00 -2.44 5.80
N ASN A 166 5.95 -1.78 6.44
CA ASN A 166 6.52 -0.51 5.97
C ASN A 166 7.53 -0.65 4.82
N GLU A 167 7.83 -1.87 4.36
CA GLU A 167 8.74 -2.14 3.24
C GLU A 167 8.02 -2.19 1.87
N VAL A 168 6.69 -2.01 1.86
CA VAL A 168 5.87 -2.04 0.64
C VAL A 168 5.63 -0.62 0.12
N GLY A 169 6.07 -0.33 -1.10
CA GLY A 169 5.82 0.95 -1.76
C GLY A 169 4.44 1.01 -2.40
N TYR A 170 3.66 2.06 -2.14
CA TYR A 170 2.34 2.28 -2.73
C TYR A 170 2.36 3.43 -3.72
N TYR A 171 1.89 3.17 -4.93
CA TYR A 171 1.83 4.16 -6.02
C TYR A 171 0.42 4.19 -6.61
N ILE A 172 -0.15 5.38 -6.79
CA ILE A 172 -1.45 5.59 -7.43
C ILE A 172 -1.26 6.55 -8.59
N GLY A 173 -1.58 6.10 -9.80
CA GLY A 173 -1.32 6.89 -11.00
C GLY A 173 0.17 7.24 -11.17
N GLY A 174 1.10 6.42 -10.64
CA GLY A 174 2.54 6.62 -10.69
C GLY A 174 3.13 7.50 -9.58
N VAL A 175 2.32 8.10 -8.72
CA VAL A 175 2.76 8.91 -7.57
C VAL A 175 2.82 8.06 -6.32
N SER A 176 3.90 8.19 -5.53
CA SER A 176 3.95 7.59 -4.20
C SER A 176 2.96 8.26 -3.26
N VAL A 177 2.07 7.47 -2.67
CA VAL A 177 1.07 7.91 -1.67
C VAL A 177 1.42 7.44 -0.26
N SER A 178 2.69 7.16 -0.01
CA SER A 178 3.19 6.73 1.29
C SER A 178 3.31 7.90 2.24
N ASN A 179 2.90 7.69 3.50
CA ASN A 179 3.03 8.67 4.56
C ASN A 179 4.50 8.70 5.06
N PRO A 180 5.21 9.83 4.99
CA PRO A 180 6.63 9.90 5.39
C PRO A 180 6.85 9.70 6.90
N PHE A 181 5.89 9.97 7.78
CA PHE A 181 6.01 9.68 9.21
C PHE A 181 6.17 8.19 9.50
N PHE A 182 5.47 7.34 8.75
CA PHE A 182 5.38 5.90 9.00
C PHE A 182 5.88 5.06 7.82
N THR A 183 6.62 5.62 6.94
CA THR A 183 7.14 5.09 5.67
C THR A 183 6.28 3.96 5.08
N ASN A 184 5.85 4.14 3.85
CA ASN A 184 5.07 3.15 3.10
C ASN A 184 3.75 2.67 3.75
N SER A 185 3.23 3.36 4.77
CA SER A 185 1.83 3.18 5.14
C SER A 185 0.94 3.87 4.10
N LEU A 186 -0.14 3.21 3.72
CA LEU A 186 -1.07 3.81 2.78
C LEU A 186 -1.85 4.96 3.44
N ALA A 187 -1.70 6.16 2.88
CA ALA A 187 -2.35 7.35 3.41
C ALA A 187 -3.79 7.55 2.88
N VAL A 188 -4.27 6.77 1.90
CA VAL A 188 -5.53 7.06 1.21
C VAL A 188 -6.43 5.84 1.03
N GLY A 189 -7.72 6.01 1.19
CA GLY A 189 -8.75 5.05 0.81
C GLY A 189 -9.19 5.25 -0.65
N LEU A 190 -9.42 4.17 -1.37
CA LEU A 190 -9.90 4.20 -2.76
C LEU A 190 -11.16 3.34 -2.93
N SER A 191 -12.07 3.84 -3.76
CA SER A 191 -13.15 3.01 -4.28
C SER A 191 -12.62 2.02 -5.32
N ASN A 192 -12.93 0.74 -5.13
CA ASN A 192 -12.57 -0.30 -6.11
C ASN A 192 -13.15 -0.06 -7.51
N LYS A 193 -14.24 0.72 -7.61
CA LYS A 193 -14.90 1.05 -8.88
C LYS A 193 -14.14 2.06 -9.73
N ALA A 194 -13.32 2.90 -9.11
CA ALA A 194 -12.50 3.88 -9.79
C ALA A 194 -11.21 3.29 -10.38
N LEU A 195 -10.89 2.03 -10.07
CA LEU A 195 -9.65 1.38 -10.48
C LEU A 195 -9.78 0.75 -11.86
N GLU A 196 -8.75 0.87 -12.69
CA GLU A 196 -8.58 0.16 -13.96
C GLU A 196 -7.85 -1.16 -13.76
N GLU A 197 -6.73 -1.10 -13.04
CA GLU A 197 -5.97 -2.25 -12.64
C GLU A 197 -5.12 -1.98 -11.39
N MET A 198 -4.75 -3.04 -10.72
CA MET A 198 -3.82 -3.04 -9.62
C MET A 198 -2.72 -4.07 -9.89
N LYS A 199 -1.47 -3.65 -9.76
CA LYS A 199 -0.29 -4.48 -9.97
C LYS A 199 0.50 -4.58 -8.67
N LEU A 200 0.70 -5.80 -8.18
CA LEU A 200 1.65 -6.11 -7.12
C LEU A 200 2.91 -6.70 -7.75
N VAL A 201 4.06 -6.09 -7.53
CA VAL A 201 5.36 -6.66 -7.85
C VAL A 201 6.02 -7.08 -6.54
N SER A 202 6.20 -8.37 -6.35
CA SER A 202 6.76 -8.97 -5.13
C SER A 202 8.17 -9.54 -5.32
N GLY A 203 8.64 -9.63 -6.56
CA GLY A 203 10.00 -10.01 -6.92
C GLY A 203 10.94 -8.81 -7.03
N ALA A 204 12.07 -8.97 -7.73
CA ALA A 204 13.00 -7.87 -8.00
C ALA A 204 12.37 -6.86 -8.98
N PHE A 205 11.73 -5.85 -8.45
CA PHE A 205 11.06 -4.81 -9.24
C PHE A 205 12.04 -3.88 -9.96
N ASN A 206 11.57 -3.31 -11.07
CA ASN A 206 12.35 -2.48 -11.98
C ASN A 206 13.02 -1.26 -11.31
N ALA A 207 14.10 -0.74 -11.92
CA ALA A 207 14.90 0.37 -11.40
C ALA A 207 14.10 1.69 -11.25
N GLU A 208 12.97 1.82 -11.92
CA GLU A 208 12.04 2.96 -11.78
C GLU A 208 11.45 3.13 -10.38
N TYR A 209 11.35 2.06 -9.59
CA TYR A 209 10.81 2.07 -8.24
C TYR A 209 11.93 2.14 -7.20
N GLY A 210 11.79 3.00 -6.21
CA GLY A 210 12.72 3.15 -5.09
C GLY A 210 12.00 3.21 -3.75
N ASN A 211 12.77 3.35 -2.67
CA ASN A 211 12.29 3.45 -1.29
C ASN A 211 11.28 2.36 -0.91
N ALA A 212 11.55 1.12 -1.34
CA ALA A 212 10.78 -0.08 -1.01
C ALA A 212 11.73 -1.29 -1.00
N MET A 213 11.49 -2.29 -0.13
CA MET A 213 12.36 -3.47 0.02
C MET A 213 11.64 -4.79 -0.19
N SER A 214 10.32 -4.84 0.02
CA SER A 214 9.56 -6.09 0.00
C SER A 214 8.62 -6.23 -1.18
N GLY A 215 8.10 -5.13 -1.70
CA GLY A 215 7.21 -5.15 -2.85
C GLY A 215 6.74 -3.75 -3.24
N VAL A 216 6.11 -3.68 -4.41
CA VAL A 216 5.53 -2.45 -4.95
C VAL A 216 4.09 -2.72 -5.37
N VAL A 217 3.17 -1.93 -4.87
CA VAL A 217 1.76 -1.89 -5.29
C VAL A 217 1.55 -0.67 -6.17
N ASN A 218 1.21 -0.87 -7.43
CA ASN A 218 0.90 0.19 -8.37
C ASN A 218 -0.57 0.10 -8.77
N VAL A 219 -1.32 1.16 -8.49
CA VAL A 219 -2.77 1.25 -8.75
C VAL A 219 -3.00 2.25 -9.88
N LYS A 220 -3.67 1.81 -10.93
CA LYS A 220 -4.09 2.65 -12.04
C LYS A 220 -5.55 3.07 -11.86
N VAL A 221 -5.80 4.37 -11.85
CA VAL A 221 -7.14 4.94 -11.85
C VAL A 221 -7.64 5.04 -13.29
N ARG A 222 -8.91 4.68 -13.54
CA ARG A 222 -9.56 4.77 -14.85
C ARG A 222 -9.51 6.19 -15.43
N ASP A 223 -9.32 6.29 -16.73
CA ASP A 223 -9.67 7.50 -17.48
C ASP A 223 -11.19 7.52 -17.76
N GLY A 224 -11.78 8.67 -18.02
CA GLY A 224 -13.14 8.75 -18.54
C GLY A 224 -13.23 8.22 -19.97
N GLY A 225 -14.35 7.60 -20.32
CA GLY A 225 -14.64 7.10 -21.66
C GLY A 225 -15.36 8.12 -22.56
N LYS A 226 -15.66 7.72 -23.82
CA LYS A 226 -16.50 8.48 -24.75
C LYS A 226 -17.96 8.59 -24.30
N ASN A 227 -18.43 7.60 -23.55
CA ASN A 227 -19.79 7.50 -23.03
C ASN A 227 -19.78 7.68 -21.52
N TYR A 228 -20.89 8.16 -20.98
CA TYR A 228 -21.09 8.18 -19.54
C TYR A 228 -21.25 6.76 -19.00
N ASP A 229 -20.51 6.46 -17.97
CA ASP A 229 -20.60 5.24 -17.16
C ASP A 229 -20.65 5.63 -15.68
N GLY A 230 -21.44 4.91 -14.89
CA GLY A 230 -21.55 5.22 -13.49
C GLY A 230 -22.27 4.14 -12.72
N SER A 231 -22.05 4.14 -11.43
CA SER A 231 -22.73 3.24 -10.51
C SER A 231 -22.83 3.85 -9.12
N ILE A 232 -23.90 3.50 -8.43
CA ILE A 232 -24.08 3.77 -7.00
C ILE A 232 -24.35 2.45 -6.30
N SER A 233 -23.77 2.24 -5.14
CA SER A 233 -24.07 1.10 -4.28
C SER A 233 -24.15 1.51 -2.84
N TYR A 234 -25.12 0.95 -2.15
CA TYR A 234 -25.32 1.09 -0.71
C TYR A 234 -25.44 -0.30 -0.09
N TYR A 235 -24.74 -0.51 1.01
CA TYR A 235 -24.89 -1.72 1.80
C TYR A 235 -24.72 -1.41 3.28
N ALA A 236 -25.36 -2.23 4.10
CA ALA A 236 -25.34 -2.11 5.54
C ALA A 236 -25.40 -3.50 6.17
N GLY A 237 -24.94 -3.61 7.40
CA GLY A 237 -24.91 -4.86 8.14
C GLY A 237 -24.29 -4.71 9.52
N ASP A 238 -24.17 -5.82 10.23
CA ASP A 238 -23.54 -5.87 11.55
C ASP A 238 -22.82 -7.19 11.78
N TYR A 239 -22.03 -7.22 12.84
CA TYR A 239 -21.39 -8.43 13.35
C TYR A 239 -22.44 -9.34 13.99
N ASN A 240 -22.24 -10.64 13.85
CA ASN A 240 -23.15 -11.64 14.44
C ASN A 240 -22.35 -12.68 15.23
N SER A 241 -22.54 -12.71 16.55
CA SER A 241 -21.88 -13.66 17.43
C SER A 241 -22.72 -13.84 18.69
N ASN A 242 -22.58 -14.98 19.36
CA ASN A 242 -23.18 -15.25 20.66
C ASN A 242 -22.15 -15.13 21.81
N ALA A 243 -20.98 -14.52 21.54
CA ALA A 243 -19.86 -14.42 22.48
C ALA A 243 -19.90 -13.12 23.31
N ASP A 244 -21.06 -12.76 23.89
CA ASP A 244 -21.23 -11.55 24.69
C ASP A 244 -20.34 -11.49 25.94
N GLU A 245 -19.92 -12.63 26.46
CA GLU A 245 -18.95 -12.70 27.58
C GLU A 245 -17.59 -12.08 27.20
N ILE A 246 -17.17 -12.25 25.93
CA ILE A 246 -15.90 -11.72 25.42
C ILE A 246 -16.12 -10.35 24.76
N PHE A 247 -17.19 -10.21 23.98
CA PHE A 247 -17.55 -9.04 23.20
C PHE A 247 -18.91 -8.50 23.66
N PRO A 248 -18.96 -7.68 24.70
CA PRO A 248 -20.22 -7.14 25.20
C PRO A 248 -21.07 -6.50 24.10
N ASN A 249 -22.39 -6.77 24.10
CA ASN A 249 -23.36 -6.24 23.14
C ASN A 249 -23.25 -6.77 21.70
N ILE A 250 -22.43 -7.78 21.41
CA ILE A 250 -22.24 -8.27 20.03
C ILE A 250 -23.47 -9.03 19.51
N SER A 251 -24.29 -9.58 20.39
CA SER A 251 -25.56 -10.23 20.02
C SER A 251 -26.71 -9.25 19.73
N ASN A 252 -26.56 -7.98 20.11
CA ASN A 252 -27.55 -6.92 19.88
C ASN A 252 -27.33 -6.24 18.54
N GLN A 253 -27.77 -6.86 17.45
CA GLN A 253 -27.51 -6.44 16.09
C GLN A 253 -28.30 -5.20 15.68
N SER A 254 -27.61 -4.32 14.93
CA SER A 254 -28.22 -3.19 14.23
C SER A 254 -27.84 -3.20 12.75
N ILE A 255 -28.78 -3.37 11.87
CA ILE A 255 -28.52 -3.42 10.41
C ILE A 255 -27.83 -2.16 9.88
N THR A 256 -27.81 -1.07 10.64
CA THR A 256 -27.20 0.22 10.27
C THR A 256 -25.88 0.50 11.00
N ALA A 257 -25.42 -0.42 11.87
CA ALA A 257 -24.17 -0.25 12.62
C ALA A 257 -22.97 -0.06 11.71
N ASN A 258 -22.94 -0.84 10.62
CA ASN A 258 -21.90 -0.72 9.60
C ASN A 258 -22.57 -0.41 8.26
N ARG A 259 -22.19 0.71 7.62
CA ARG A 259 -22.80 1.13 6.36
C ARG A 259 -21.78 1.75 5.42
N THR A 260 -21.94 1.48 4.14
CA THR A 260 -21.09 2.06 3.07
C THR A 260 -21.95 2.54 1.93
N LEU A 261 -21.68 3.78 1.51
CA LEU A 261 -22.16 4.35 0.25
C LEU A 261 -20.95 4.50 -0.68
N ASP A 262 -21.01 3.94 -1.88
CA ASP A 262 -19.98 4.02 -2.89
C ASP A 262 -20.59 4.45 -4.22
N ALA A 263 -20.20 5.60 -4.73
CA ALA A 263 -20.67 6.18 -5.98
C ALA A 263 -19.51 6.47 -6.93
N PHE A 264 -19.71 6.22 -8.20
CA PHE A 264 -18.75 6.44 -9.26
C PHE A 264 -19.46 6.97 -10.50
N VAL A 265 -18.85 7.94 -11.19
CA VAL A 265 -19.29 8.45 -12.47
C VAL A 265 -18.07 8.85 -13.32
N SER A 266 -18.13 8.51 -14.60
CA SER A 266 -17.10 8.87 -15.59
C SER A 266 -17.73 9.17 -16.94
N GLY A 267 -17.00 9.88 -17.81
CA GLY A 267 -17.48 10.19 -19.17
C GLY A 267 -16.81 11.43 -19.75
N PRO A 268 -17.32 11.93 -20.88
CA PRO A 268 -16.88 13.20 -21.45
C PRO A 268 -17.35 14.37 -20.58
N VAL A 269 -16.47 15.38 -20.36
CA VAL A 269 -16.86 16.61 -19.63
C VAL A 269 -17.92 17.38 -20.42
N ILE A 270 -17.75 17.44 -21.74
CA ILE A 270 -18.71 18.02 -22.68
C ILE A 270 -18.96 16.96 -23.76
N PRO A 271 -20.22 16.51 -23.98
CA PRO A 271 -20.52 15.45 -24.94
C PRO A 271 -19.98 15.69 -26.35
N SER A 272 -19.99 16.95 -26.82
CA SER A 272 -19.50 17.32 -28.15
C SER A 272 -17.97 17.19 -28.30
N LEU A 273 -17.20 17.18 -27.21
CA LEU A 273 -15.76 16.94 -27.23
C LEU A 273 -15.40 15.45 -27.24
N GLY A 274 -16.38 14.57 -27.03
CA GLY A 274 -16.17 13.13 -26.97
C GLY A 274 -15.09 12.75 -25.94
N ASP A 275 -14.08 12.03 -26.37
CA ASP A 275 -12.98 11.58 -25.51
C ASP A 275 -11.82 12.59 -25.37
N LYS A 276 -11.92 13.79 -26.00
CA LYS A 276 -10.86 14.80 -25.89
C LYS A 276 -10.70 15.34 -24.47
N LEU A 277 -11.82 15.52 -23.76
CA LEU A 277 -11.81 15.95 -22.36
C LEU A 277 -12.78 15.10 -21.56
N THR A 278 -12.23 14.23 -20.71
CA THR A 278 -12.97 13.26 -19.94
C THR A 278 -12.73 13.39 -18.45
N PHE A 279 -13.65 12.89 -17.66
CA PHE A 279 -13.54 12.86 -16.20
C PHE A 279 -13.88 11.49 -15.63
N ASN A 280 -13.37 11.25 -14.43
CA ASN A 280 -13.70 10.13 -13.55
C ASN A 280 -13.79 10.69 -12.13
N VAL A 281 -14.91 10.50 -11.47
CA VAL A 281 -15.15 10.94 -10.08
C VAL A 281 -15.72 9.77 -9.29
N SER A 282 -15.19 9.54 -8.10
CA SER A 282 -15.75 8.58 -7.15
C SER A 282 -15.81 9.16 -5.75
N VAL A 283 -16.84 8.77 -5.02
CA VAL A 283 -17.09 9.11 -3.62
C VAL A 283 -17.38 7.83 -2.86
N ARG A 284 -16.73 7.64 -1.72
CA ARG A 284 -17.03 6.55 -0.80
C ARG A 284 -17.14 7.09 0.61
N ASN A 285 -18.29 6.87 1.23
CA ASN A 285 -18.50 7.07 2.66
C ASN A 285 -18.62 5.71 3.32
N ASN A 286 -17.87 5.48 4.37
CA ASN A 286 -17.92 4.28 5.19
C ASN A 286 -18.05 4.67 6.64
N LYS A 287 -19.03 4.11 7.35
CA LYS A 287 -19.21 4.28 8.78
C LYS A 287 -19.38 2.91 9.44
N SER A 288 -18.70 2.70 10.56
CA SER A 288 -18.73 1.47 11.35
C SER A 288 -18.74 1.82 12.83
N ASP A 289 -19.65 1.24 13.57
CA ASP A 289 -19.65 1.32 15.03
C ASP A 289 -18.63 0.35 15.65
N GLY A 290 -18.10 -0.58 14.84
CA GLY A 290 -17.17 -1.61 15.29
C GLY A 290 -17.86 -2.74 16.06
N TYR A 291 -17.06 -3.57 16.72
CA TYR A 291 -17.54 -4.74 17.47
C TYR A 291 -17.04 -4.77 18.93
N LEU A 292 -16.32 -3.75 19.36
CA LEU A 292 -15.82 -3.62 20.73
C LEU A 292 -16.61 -2.53 21.44
N TYR A 293 -17.36 -2.93 22.46
CA TYR A 293 -18.19 -2.03 23.25
C TYR A 293 -17.67 -1.96 24.68
N GLY A 294 -17.80 -0.78 25.28
CA GLY A 294 -17.70 -0.57 26.71
C GLY A 294 -19.09 -0.41 27.34
N VAL A 295 -19.14 -0.47 28.65
CA VAL A 295 -20.36 -0.18 29.44
C VAL A 295 -20.15 1.12 30.18
N ARG A 296 -20.99 2.12 29.98
CA ARG A 296 -20.88 3.40 30.69
C ARG A 296 -21.36 3.27 32.13
N GLU A 297 -20.59 2.61 32.98
CA GLU A 297 -20.83 2.57 34.43
C GLU A 297 -20.31 3.83 35.11
N HIS A 298 -19.20 4.37 34.58
CA HIS A 298 -18.57 5.58 35.04
C HIS A 298 -18.59 6.66 33.98
N ARG A 299 -18.57 7.91 34.39
CA ARG A 299 -18.27 9.09 33.60
C ARG A 299 -16.85 9.55 33.85
N PRO A 300 -16.22 10.31 32.92
CA PRO A 300 -14.89 10.85 33.17
C PRO A 300 -14.73 11.62 34.49
N SER A 301 -15.80 12.26 34.97
CA SER A 301 -15.81 13.02 36.24
C SER A 301 -15.91 12.14 37.48
N ASP A 302 -16.20 10.86 37.36
CA ASP A 302 -16.32 9.95 38.51
C ASP A 302 -14.93 9.66 39.10
N PHE A 303 -14.91 9.34 40.41
CA PHE A 303 -13.70 9.00 41.13
C PHE A 303 -13.90 7.79 42.03
N ALA A 304 -12.80 7.17 42.42
CA ALA A 304 -12.78 6.11 43.41
C ALA A 304 -11.76 6.44 44.50
N TYR A 305 -12.09 6.13 45.72
CA TYR A 305 -11.22 6.33 46.88
C TYR A 305 -11.07 5.03 47.67
N PHE A 306 -9.83 4.58 47.84
CA PHE A 306 -9.46 3.31 48.50
C PHE A 306 -8.58 3.56 49.69
N PRO A 307 -9.14 3.99 50.82
CA PRO A 307 -8.36 4.22 52.02
C PRO A 307 -7.86 2.90 52.63
N PRO A 308 -6.73 2.91 53.38
CA PRO A 308 -6.22 1.72 54.06
C PRO A 308 -7.19 1.10 55.08
N SER A 309 -8.19 1.86 55.55
CA SER A 309 -9.21 1.40 56.46
C SER A 309 -10.17 0.36 55.83
N GLY A 310 -10.19 0.24 54.50
CA GLY A 310 -11.09 -0.68 53.79
C GLY A 310 -12.46 -0.16 53.43
N ASP A 311 -12.80 1.08 53.85
CA ASP A 311 -14.06 1.72 53.49
C ASP A 311 -13.96 2.35 52.10
N TRP A 312 -14.03 1.51 51.10
CA TRP A 312 -13.86 1.92 49.67
C TRP A 312 -15.10 2.68 49.18
N TYR A 313 -14.88 3.74 48.43
CA TYR A 313 -15.91 4.50 47.76
C TYR A 313 -15.64 4.51 46.25
N ILE A 314 -16.64 4.06 45.47
CA ILE A 314 -16.58 4.07 44.00
C ILE A 314 -17.82 4.79 43.50
N GLN A 315 -17.61 5.93 42.80
CA GLN A 315 -18.68 6.67 42.19
C GLN A 315 -19.09 6.01 40.87
N MET A 316 -20.40 5.80 40.69
CA MET A 316 -20.98 5.20 39.48
C MET A 316 -22.11 6.10 38.99
N SER A 317 -21.80 7.13 38.19
CA SER A 317 -22.77 8.08 37.67
C SER A 317 -23.19 7.79 36.22
N GLY A 318 -22.66 6.71 35.63
CA GLY A 318 -23.03 6.28 34.30
C GLY A 318 -24.45 5.76 34.20
N ASP A 319 -24.91 5.56 32.97
CA ASP A 319 -26.25 5.09 32.62
C ASP A 319 -26.30 3.60 32.23
N SER A 320 -25.19 2.88 32.38
CA SER A 320 -24.97 1.48 32.00
C SER A 320 -25.26 1.20 30.51
N SER A 321 -25.26 2.23 29.66
CA SER A 321 -25.41 2.04 28.21
C SER A 321 -24.16 1.44 27.55
N TYR A 322 -24.37 0.65 26.52
CA TYR A 322 -23.28 0.16 25.67
C TYR A 322 -22.77 1.25 24.71
N VAL A 323 -21.48 1.52 24.73
CA VAL A 323 -20.84 2.57 23.94
C VAL A 323 -19.80 1.94 23.00
N PRO A 324 -19.86 2.22 21.68
CA PRO A 324 -18.84 1.78 20.74
C PRO A 324 -17.47 2.36 21.11
N MET A 325 -16.44 1.48 21.21
CA MET A 325 -15.08 1.88 21.59
C MET A 325 -14.07 1.75 20.45
N ASN A 326 -14.45 1.15 19.31
CA ASN A 326 -13.66 1.14 18.09
C ASN A 326 -14.44 1.59 16.84
N PRO A 327 -15.28 2.66 16.97
CA PRO A 327 -16.00 3.19 15.82
C PRO A 327 -15.03 3.84 14.84
N SER A 328 -15.43 3.82 13.56
CA SER A 328 -14.68 4.51 12.50
C SER A 328 -15.63 5.12 11.47
N GLU A 329 -15.24 6.27 10.94
CA GLU A 329 -15.91 6.89 9.81
C GLU A 329 -14.87 7.41 8.81
N SER A 330 -15.09 7.17 7.53
CA SER A 330 -14.21 7.68 6.48
C SER A 330 -14.99 8.18 5.27
N ASN A 331 -14.55 9.32 4.75
CA ASN A 331 -15.05 9.95 3.54
C ASN A 331 -13.90 10.04 2.53
N ASN A 332 -14.06 9.40 1.39
CA ASN A 332 -13.03 9.36 0.36
C ASN A 332 -13.59 9.94 -0.93
N PHE A 333 -12.84 10.83 -1.54
CA PHE A 333 -13.13 11.47 -2.80
C PHE A 333 -11.95 11.30 -3.75
N LEU A 334 -12.22 10.86 -4.97
CA LEU A 334 -11.23 10.80 -6.04
C LEU A 334 -11.82 11.49 -7.26
N SER A 335 -11.02 12.34 -7.89
CA SER A 335 -11.33 12.89 -9.21
C SER A 335 -10.12 12.80 -10.12
N LYS A 336 -10.36 12.50 -11.40
CA LYS A 336 -9.36 12.51 -12.45
C LYS A 336 -9.96 13.16 -13.69
N PHE A 337 -9.29 14.18 -14.20
CA PHE A 337 -9.60 14.79 -15.48
C PHE A 337 -8.50 14.45 -16.47
N THR A 338 -8.87 14.06 -17.67
CA THR A 338 -7.94 13.69 -18.74
C THR A 338 -8.26 14.53 -19.98
N TRP A 339 -7.26 15.29 -20.41
CA TRP A 339 -7.32 16.11 -21.61
C TRP A 339 -6.35 15.58 -22.67
N ARG A 340 -6.89 15.10 -23.77
CA ARG A 340 -6.14 14.74 -24.98
C ARG A 340 -5.98 15.99 -25.84
N VAL A 341 -4.91 16.75 -25.61
CA VAL A 341 -4.58 17.99 -26.30
C VAL A 341 -4.39 17.74 -27.79
N SER A 342 -3.72 16.64 -28.11
CA SER A 342 -3.50 16.14 -29.46
C SER A 342 -3.42 14.60 -29.45
N PRO A 343 -3.36 13.94 -30.60
CA PRO A 343 -3.13 12.49 -30.68
C PRO A 343 -1.89 12.00 -29.91
N ARG A 344 -0.91 12.87 -29.74
CA ARG A 344 0.39 12.55 -29.11
C ARG A 344 0.54 13.07 -27.69
N ILE A 345 -0.30 14.03 -27.26
CA ILE A 345 -0.18 14.70 -25.95
C ILE A 345 -1.44 14.45 -25.13
N LYS A 346 -1.26 13.81 -23.98
CA LYS A 346 -2.28 13.63 -22.95
C LYS A 346 -1.85 14.31 -21.66
N ILE A 347 -2.72 15.15 -21.10
CA ILE A 347 -2.54 15.78 -19.79
C ILE A 347 -3.62 15.21 -18.86
N SER A 348 -3.26 14.83 -17.65
CA SER A 348 -4.21 14.37 -16.65
C SER A 348 -3.94 15.05 -15.32
N THR A 349 -4.99 15.47 -14.63
CA THR A 349 -4.93 15.90 -13.24
C THR A 349 -5.71 14.92 -12.38
N GLN A 350 -5.17 14.57 -11.23
CA GLN A 350 -5.78 13.65 -10.29
C GLN A 350 -5.76 14.26 -8.89
N SER A 351 -6.89 14.16 -8.20
CA SER A 351 -7.02 14.58 -6.79
C SER A 351 -7.63 13.43 -6.00
N ILE A 352 -6.98 13.07 -4.90
CA ILE A 352 -7.46 12.07 -3.93
C ILE A 352 -7.50 12.74 -2.59
N MET A 353 -8.69 12.81 -2.00
CA MET A 353 -8.92 13.41 -0.70
C MET A 353 -9.60 12.40 0.21
N SER A 354 -9.16 12.31 1.45
CA SER A 354 -9.82 11.48 2.45
C SER A 354 -9.85 12.16 3.81
N LYS A 355 -10.99 12.01 4.50
CA LYS A 355 -11.15 12.38 5.90
C LYS A 355 -11.62 11.17 6.66
N SER A 356 -10.96 10.86 7.76
CA SER A 356 -11.37 9.77 8.63
C SER A 356 -11.26 10.15 10.10
N GLN A 357 -12.14 9.54 10.89
CA GLN A 357 -12.09 9.59 12.35
C GLN A 357 -12.27 8.18 12.90
N SER A 358 -11.58 7.87 13.98
CA SER A 358 -11.68 6.58 14.64
C SER A 358 -11.29 6.65 16.10
N LYS A 359 -11.86 5.74 16.91
CA LYS A 359 -11.36 5.46 18.26
C LYS A 359 -10.62 4.13 18.26
N SER A 360 -9.65 4.01 19.14
CA SER A 360 -8.95 2.75 19.39
C SER A 360 -9.42 2.20 20.74
N TYR A 361 -9.87 0.93 20.74
CA TYR A 361 -10.27 0.27 21.97
C TYR A 361 -9.15 0.29 23.00
N SER A 362 -9.50 0.68 24.21
CA SER A 362 -8.62 0.62 25.37
C SER A 362 -9.30 -0.16 26.49
N HIS A 363 -8.73 -1.30 26.87
CA HIS A 363 -9.38 -2.21 27.84
C HIS A 363 -9.55 -1.55 29.20
N VAL A 364 -8.61 -0.70 29.62
CA VAL A 364 -8.67 0.02 30.90
C VAL A 364 -9.86 0.98 30.99
N TYR A 365 -10.36 1.47 29.87
CA TYR A 365 -11.53 2.35 29.77
C TYR A 365 -12.85 1.60 29.51
N LYS A 366 -12.90 0.27 29.61
CA LYS A 366 -14.10 -0.53 29.30
C LYS A 366 -15.34 -0.03 30.03
N TYR A 367 -15.23 0.44 31.27
CA TYR A 367 -16.33 0.95 32.08
C TYR A 367 -16.42 2.49 32.13
N ASN A 368 -15.49 3.19 31.50
CA ASN A 368 -15.46 4.64 31.29
C ASN A 368 -15.18 4.99 29.81
N PRO A 369 -16.03 4.56 28.86
CA PRO A 369 -15.74 4.64 27.43
C PRO A 369 -15.69 6.07 26.88
N ASP A 370 -16.25 7.05 27.59
CA ASP A 370 -16.26 8.45 27.20
C ASP A 370 -14.90 9.15 27.43
N GLY A 371 -14.00 8.53 28.22
CA GLY A 371 -12.67 9.07 28.49
C GLY A 371 -11.64 8.85 27.37
N ILE A 372 -12.00 8.22 26.25
CA ILE A 372 -11.08 7.82 25.16
C ILE A 372 -11.00 8.88 24.06
N ALA A 373 -9.79 9.25 23.68
CA ALA A 373 -9.51 10.18 22.57
C ALA A 373 -9.96 9.64 21.21
N THR A 374 -10.22 10.56 20.30
CA THR A 374 -10.53 10.28 18.89
C THR A 374 -9.36 10.69 18.02
N GLY A 375 -8.96 9.81 17.11
CA GLY A 375 -7.99 10.11 16.06
C GLY A 375 -8.70 10.64 14.81
N TYR A 376 -8.17 11.72 14.25
CA TYR A 376 -8.64 12.36 13.02
C TYR A 376 -7.51 12.34 12.00
N THR A 377 -7.80 11.92 10.77
CA THR A 377 -6.82 11.94 9.68
C THR A 377 -7.43 12.62 8.46
N GLU A 378 -6.72 13.58 7.89
CA GLU A 378 -7.06 14.21 6.62
C GLU A 378 -5.89 14.04 5.65
N ASN A 379 -6.16 13.52 4.44
CA ASN A 379 -5.15 13.35 3.39
C ASN A 379 -5.62 14.04 2.13
N ASN A 380 -4.75 14.85 1.53
CA ASN A 380 -4.98 15.56 0.29
C ASN A 380 -3.80 15.30 -0.65
N ASN A 381 -4.06 14.58 -1.75
CA ASN A 381 -3.05 14.26 -2.75
C ASN A 381 -3.49 14.79 -4.10
N HIS A 382 -2.68 15.63 -4.71
CA HIS A 382 -2.92 16.22 -6.02
C HIS A 382 -1.75 15.95 -6.94
N SER A 383 -2.03 15.56 -8.18
CA SER A 383 -1.00 15.35 -9.19
C SER A 383 -1.41 15.87 -10.55
N LEU A 384 -0.42 16.34 -11.30
CA LEU A 384 -0.52 16.71 -12.70
C LEU A 384 0.42 15.81 -13.49
N GLN A 385 -0.10 15.16 -14.52
CA GLN A 385 0.63 14.24 -15.41
C GLN A 385 0.59 14.75 -16.84
N ILE A 386 1.71 14.64 -17.55
CA ILE A 386 1.78 14.81 -19.00
C ILE A 386 2.39 13.53 -19.59
N ASN A 387 1.79 13.01 -20.63
CA ASN A 387 2.31 11.92 -21.45
C ASN A 387 2.41 12.41 -22.90
N HIS A 388 3.60 12.31 -23.48
CA HIS A 388 3.85 12.76 -24.85
C HIS A 388 4.58 11.69 -25.66
N SER A 389 3.91 11.15 -26.66
CA SER A 389 4.48 10.24 -27.66
C SER A 389 5.23 11.06 -28.73
N LEU A 390 6.55 11.04 -28.70
CA LEU A 390 7.39 11.73 -29.69
C LEU A 390 7.37 11.01 -31.03
N SER A 391 7.34 9.66 -30.99
CA SER A 391 7.23 8.77 -32.13
C SER A 391 6.53 7.46 -31.70
N PRO A 392 6.22 6.54 -32.62
CA PRO A 392 5.75 5.21 -32.23
C PRO A 392 6.71 4.42 -31.32
N LYS A 393 8.01 4.78 -31.37
CA LYS A 393 9.10 4.11 -30.65
C LYS A 393 9.68 4.91 -29.48
N SER A 394 9.16 6.12 -29.20
CA SER A 394 9.71 6.97 -28.14
C SER A 394 8.63 7.84 -27.52
N PHE A 395 8.62 7.90 -26.20
CA PHE A 395 7.75 8.79 -25.43
C PHE A 395 8.41 9.22 -24.13
N TYR A 396 7.90 10.30 -23.59
CA TYR A 396 8.25 10.68 -22.23
C TYR A 396 6.99 10.92 -21.40
N GLU A 397 7.16 10.78 -20.13
CA GLU A 397 6.12 10.98 -19.14
C GLU A 397 6.62 11.91 -18.04
N GLY A 398 5.82 12.89 -17.67
CA GLY A 398 6.07 13.91 -16.70
C GLY A 398 5.02 14.00 -15.59
N ASN A 399 5.41 14.04 -14.22
CA ASN A 399 4.50 14.17 -13.08
C ASN A 399 4.99 15.17 -12.04
N ILE A 400 4.08 15.97 -11.53
CA ILE A 400 4.29 16.79 -10.33
C ILE A 400 3.20 16.41 -9.34
N PHE A 401 3.54 16.35 -8.06
CA PHE A 401 2.57 16.05 -7.02
C PHE A 401 2.80 16.88 -5.76
N ILE A 402 1.70 17.08 -5.05
CA ILE A 402 1.65 17.62 -3.70
C ILE A 402 0.81 16.65 -2.87
N SER A 403 1.33 16.22 -1.74
CA SER A 403 0.64 15.40 -0.76
C SER A 403 0.69 16.09 0.59
N ASP A 404 -0.45 16.17 1.26
CA ASP A 404 -0.58 16.76 2.59
C ASP A 404 -1.38 15.79 3.46
N THR A 405 -0.80 15.38 4.60
CA THR A 405 -1.42 14.48 5.57
C THR A 405 -1.42 15.15 6.93
N ASP A 406 -2.59 15.39 7.47
CA ASP A 406 -2.81 15.94 8.81
C ASP A 406 -3.42 14.86 9.72
N TYR A 407 -2.80 14.60 10.85
CA TYR A 407 -3.26 13.67 11.87
C TYR A 407 -3.36 14.37 13.21
N LYS A 408 -4.51 14.19 13.86
CA LYS A 408 -4.77 14.71 15.21
C LYS A 408 -5.34 13.60 16.08
N ASN A 409 -4.94 13.58 17.34
CA ASN A 409 -5.53 12.68 18.32
C ASN A 409 -5.69 13.43 19.63
N TYR A 410 -6.91 13.55 20.10
CA TYR A 410 -7.26 14.19 21.35
C TYR A 410 -8.69 13.80 21.78
N LEU A 411 -9.01 13.98 23.05
CA LEU A 411 -10.38 13.82 23.57
C LEU A 411 -11.20 15.09 23.30
N TYR A 412 -10.70 16.25 23.74
CA TYR A 412 -11.28 17.56 23.48
C TYR A 412 -10.29 18.39 22.65
N ALA A 413 -10.79 19.21 21.72
CA ALA A 413 -9.95 19.97 20.81
C ALA A 413 -9.17 21.09 21.52
N ASP A 414 -9.77 21.69 22.55
CA ASP A 414 -9.11 22.66 23.41
C ASP A 414 -8.29 21.93 24.48
N THR A 415 -7.01 22.24 24.60
CA THR A 415 -6.11 21.68 25.61
C THR A 415 -6.42 22.18 27.05
N LEU A 416 -7.18 23.27 27.15
CA LEU A 416 -7.61 23.86 28.42
C LEU A 416 -9.09 23.61 28.70
N ASP A 417 -9.72 22.63 28.04
CA ASP A 417 -11.10 22.27 28.24
C ASP A 417 -11.33 21.79 29.67
N GLU A 418 -12.24 22.42 30.39
CA GLU A 418 -12.55 22.15 31.81
C GLU A 418 -13.07 20.72 32.07
N ARG A 419 -13.50 20.01 31.01
CA ARG A 419 -13.93 18.62 31.08
C ARG A 419 -12.77 17.63 31.22
N TYR A 420 -11.51 18.05 31.02
CA TYR A 420 -10.36 17.21 31.39
C TYR A 420 -10.38 16.96 32.88
N VAL A 421 -10.17 15.72 33.30
CA VAL A 421 -10.20 15.33 34.70
C VAL A 421 -8.80 15.02 35.17
N ASN A 422 -8.46 15.56 36.33
CA ASN A 422 -7.16 15.32 36.97
C ASN A 422 -6.92 13.82 37.15
N THR A 423 -5.70 13.38 36.81
CA THR A 423 -5.26 11.99 36.95
C THR A 423 -5.30 11.48 38.39
N ASP A 424 -5.27 12.37 39.38
CA ASP A 424 -5.39 12.00 40.80
C ASP A 424 -6.78 11.43 41.14
N TYR A 425 -7.78 11.66 40.31
CA TYR A 425 -9.09 11.04 40.45
C TYR A 425 -9.20 9.67 39.75
N ILE A 426 -8.16 9.28 38.99
CA ILE A 426 -8.11 7.98 38.33
C ILE A 426 -7.49 6.99 39.33
N ASN A 427 -8.33 6.40 40.19
CA ASN A 427 -7.89 5.32 41.06
C ASN A 427 -8.24 3.98 40.45
N THR A 428 -7.28 3.07 40.43
CA THR A 428 -7.47 1.65 40.11
C THR A 428 -7.61 0.86 41.40
N GLU A 429 -8.30 -0.28 41.36
CA GLU A 429 -8.33 -1.15 42.55
C GLU A 429 -6.92 -1.50 43.03
N PRO A 430 -6.70 -1.56 44.35
CA PRO A 430 -5.35 -1.74 44.92
C PRO A 430 -4.69 -3.08 44.59
N THR A 431 -5.49 -4.07 44.15
CA THR A 431 -5.02 -5.48 44.10
C THR A 431 -4.80 -6.03 42.71
N SER A 432 -5.32 -5.43 41.64
CA SER A 432 -5.11 -5.88 40.27
C SER A 432 -5.99 -5.22 39.22
N ALA A 433 -6.68 -4.12 39.52
CA ALA A 433 -7.67 -3.60 38.61
C ALA A 433 -7.07 -3.17 37.30
N THR A 434 -7.69 -3.68 36.29
CA THR A 434 -7.37 -3.37 34.92
C THR A 434 -8.22 -2.19 34.42
N PHE A 435 -9.20 -1.72 35.21
CA PHE A 435 -10.21 -0.76 34.78
C PHE A 435 -10.13 0.57 35.54
N LEU A 436 -10.45 1.66 34.82
CA LEU A 436 -10.52 3.00 35.37
C LEU A 436 -11.96 3.34 35.75
N PHE A 437 -12.13 3.95 36.94
CA PHE A 437 -13.41 4.38 37.50
C PHE A 437 -13.77 5.82 37.13
N GLY A 438 -12.97 6.47 36.34
CA GLY A 438 -13.10 7.85 35.85
C GLY A 438 -11.87 8.30 35.11
N GLY A 439 -11.76 9.60 34.86
CA GLY A 439 -10.61 10.19 34.20
C GLY A 439 -10.69 10.24 32.69
N THR A 440 -9.80 10.99 32.11
CA THR A 440 -9.71 11.23 30.66
C THR A 440 -8.33 10.91 30.14
N GLN A 441 -8.24 10.53 28.85
CA GLN A 441 -6.97 10.55 28.14
C GLN A 441 -6.51 12.01 27.97
N MET A 442 -5.32 12.33 28.48
CA MET A 442 -4.78 13.68 28.58
C MET A 442 -3.81 14.02 27.45
N GLY A 443 -3.51 13.06 26.57
CA GLY A 443 -2.53 13.24 25.50
C GLY A 443 -3.13 13.89 24.26
N HIS A 444 -2.40 14.83 23.68
CA HIS A 444 -2.65 15.38 22.37
C HIS A 444 -1.49 15.07 21.44
N THR A 445 -1.81 14.62 20.24
CA THR A 445 -0.84 14.41 19.16
C THR A 445 -1.31 15.15 17.92
N TYR A 446 -0.44 15.97 17.37
CA TYR A 446 -0.63 16.65 16.09
C TYR A 446 0.55 16.29 15.19
N ARG A 447 0.27 15.80 13.98
CA ARG A 447 1.28 15.47 12.96
C ARG A 447 0.83 16.01 11.63
N ASN A 448 1.67 16.78 10.99
CA ASN A 448 1.48 17.16 9.60
C ASN A 448 2.68 16.72 8.76
N SER A 449 2.43 16.09 7.62
CA SER A 449 3.46 15.79 6.64
C SER A 449 3.07 16.34 5.29
N LYS A 450 3.92 17.21 4.75
CA LYS A 450 3.73 17.79 3.44
C LYS A 450 4.85 17.37 2.50
N SER A 451 4.49 16.72 1.40
CA SER A 451 5.44 16.28 0.38
C SER A 451 5.18 17.00 -0.93
N ILE A 452 6.22 17.54 -1.53
CA ILE A 452 6.19 18.11 -2.88
C ILE A 452 7.25 17.38 -3.70
N GLY A 453 6.88 16.90 -4.87
CA GLY A 453 7.85 16.20 -5.70
C GLY A 453 7.49 16.16 -7.17
N GLY A 454 8.44 15.67 -7.94
CA GLY A 454 8.31 15.47 -9.37
C GLY A 454 9.16 14.30 -9.84
N LYS A 455 8.76 13.72 -10.96
CA LYS A 455 9.50 12.65 -11.62
C LYS A 455 9.38 12.78 -13.13
N PHE A 456 10.44 12.41 -13.85
CA PHE A 456 10.53 12.37 -15.31
C PHE A 456 11.03 11.02 -15.74
N ASP A 457 10.38 10.39 -16.72
CA ASP A 457 10.81 9.16 -17.36
C ASP A 457 10.79 9.33 -18.89
N PHE A 458 11.80 8.79 -19.54
CA PHE A 458 11.91 8.69 -20.96
C PHE A 458 12.07 7.22 -21.36
N THR A 459 11.27 6.76 -22.30
CA THR A 459 11.31 5.39 -22.84
C THR A 459 11.48 5.45 -24.34
N THR A 460 12.39 4.64 -24.86
CA THR A 460 12.65 4.53 -26.29
C THR A 460 13.09 3.13 -26.70
N GLN A 461 12.47 2.64 -27.79
CA GLN A 461 12.92 1.43 -28.49
C GLN A 461 14.06 1.81 -29.44
N ILE A 462 15.32 1.60 -29.01
CA ILE A 462 16.49 1.99 -29.80
C ILE A 462 16.81 1.02 -30.92
N SER A 463 16.43 -0.26 -30.75
CA SER A 463 16.53 -1.31 -31.77
C SER A 463 15.38 -2.29 -31.64
N GLU A 464 15.28 -3.30 -32.49
CA GLU A 464 14.25 -4.34 -32.38
C GLU A 464 14.24 -5.03 -31.02
N ASN A 465 15.41 -5.18 -30.40
CA ASN A 465 15.58 -5.97 -29.19
C ASN A 465 15.81 -5.12 -27.95
N HIS A 466 16.12 -3.83 -28.03
CA HIS A 466 16.50 -2.99 -26.90
C HIS A 466 15.49 -1.87 -26.66
N GLU A 467 14.88 -1.87 -25.48
CA GLU A 467 14.05 -0.78 -24.97
C GLU A 467 14.76 -0.13 -23.77
N ILE A 468 15.22 1.08 -23.95
CA ILE A 468 15.87 1.85 -22.88
C ILE A 468 14.82 2.69 -22.17
N LYS A 469 14.83 2.62 -20.83
CA LYS A 469 14.08 3.51 -19.96
C LYS A 469 15.02 4.21 -18.98
N THR A 470 14.92 5.52 -18.89
CA THR A 470 15.70 6.33 -17.93
C THR A 470 14.80 7.34 -17.26
N GLY A 471 15.17 7.75 -16.06
CA GLY A 471 14.37 8.74 -15.34
C GLY A 471 15.08 9.37 -14.17
N PHE A 472 14.47 10.45 -13.71
CA PHE A 472 14.92 11.25 -12.57
C PHE A 472 13.72 11.58 -11.68
N SER A 473 13.90 11.60 -10.35
CA SER A 473 12.87 12.11 -9.43
C SER A 473 13.48 12.96 -8.32
N PHE A 474 12.63 13.86 -7.82
CA PHE A 474 12.90 14.75 -6.70
C PHE A 474 11.70 14.70 -5.75
N ARG A 475 11.96 14.72 -4.44
CA ARG A 475 10.94 14.84 -3.41
C ARG A 475 11.49 15.65 -2.24
N ASN A 476 10.69 16.58 -1.73
CA ASN A 476 10.90 17.27 -0.47
C ASN A 476 9.77 16.93 0.49
N ASP A 477 10.11 16.43 1.66
CA ASP A 477 9.19 16.09 2.75
C ASP A 477 9.41 17.06 3.91
N ASN A 478 8.36 17.77 4.32
CA ASN A 478 8.32 18.53 5.55
C ASN A 478 7.49 17.77 6.59
N LEU A 479 8.00 17.64 7.81
CA LEU A 479 7.37 16.93 8.90
C LEU A 479 7.26 17.82 10.14
N VAL A 480 6.03 18.00 10.59
CA VAL A 480 5.72 18.71 11.83
C VAL A 480 5.08 17.74 12.81
N GLU A 481 5.64 17.59 13.99
CA GLU A 481 5.03 16.82 15.07
C GLU A 481 4.97 17.66 16.34
N ARG A 482 3.82 17.69 16.97
CA ARG A 482 3.60 18.22 18.31
C ARG A 482 2.91 17.16 19.14
N ASN A 483 3.56 16.75 20.22
CA ASN A 483 3.00 15.87 21.23
C ASN A 483 2.97 16.63 22.54
N LEU A 484 1.81 16.73 23.14
CA LEU A 484 1.67 17.34 24.45
C LEU A 484 0.74 16.51 25.35
N GLN A 485 0.94 16.62 26.62
CA GLN A 485 0.07 16.09 27.66
C GLN A 485 -0.53 17.25 28.44
N VAL A 486 -1.84 17.27 28.52
CA VAL A 486 -2.54 18.17 29.44
C VAL A 486 -2.20 17.75 30.86
N LEU A 487 -1.81 18.68 31.69
CA LEU A 487 -1.53 18.52 33.12
C LEU A 487 -2.58 19.29 33.91
N TYR A 488 -2.50 19.21 35.23
CA TYR A 488 -3.32 20.01 36.11
C TYR A 488 -2.46 20.94 36.93
N ASP A 489 -2.83 22.20 37.01
CA ASP A 489 -2.30 23.10 38.01
C ASP A 489 -2.97 22.76 39.35
N GLN A 490 -2.18 22.27 40.29
CA GLN A 490 -2.67 21.84 41.60
C GLN A 490 -3.18 23.01 42.47
N ASN A 491 -2.75 24.24 42.19
CA ASN A 491 -3.18 25.40 42.95
C ASN A 491 -4.56 25.89 42.53
N TYR A 492 -4.86 25.77 41.23
CA TYR A 492 -6.11 26.26 40.65
C TYR A 492 -7.07 25.15 40.27
N ASN A 493 -6.64 23.88 40.28
CA ASN A 493 -7.41 22.71 39.86
C ASN A 493 -7.95 22.83 38.43
N GLU A 494 -7.14 23.32 37.53
CA GLU A 494 -7.48 23.56 36.12
C GLU A 494 -6.47 22.91 35.17
N PRO A 495 -6.90 22.56 33.93
CA PRO A 495 -6.02 22.04 32.89
C PRO A 495 -4.92 23.06 32.54
N THR A 496 -3.70 22.56 32.37
CA THR A 496 -2.56 23.39 31.96
C THR A 496 -1.65 22.64 30.99
N VAL A 497 -0.87 23.39 30.21
CA VAL A 497 0.10 22.85 29.25
C VAL A 497 1.44 23.55 29.48
N LEU A 498 2.51 22.76 29.59
CA LEU A 498 3.85 23.29 29.76
C LEU A 498 4.41 23.88 28.46
N LEU A 499 5.44 24.71 28.60
CA LEU A 499 6.11 25.33 27.46
C LEU A 499 6.74 24.29 26.53
N GLU A 500 6.72 24.57 25.25
CA GLU A 500 7.23 23.74 24.18
C GLU A 500 8.73 23.45 24.36
N ASN A 501 9.11 22.19 24.23
CA ASN A 501 10.49 21.66 24.38
C ASN A 501 11.20 22.07 25.69
N LYS A 502 10.43 22.38 26.74
CA LYS A 502 10.96 22.66 28.09
C LYS A 502 10.61 21.56 29.10
N SER A 503 9.94 20.51 28.63
CA SER A 503 9.55 19.35 29.44
C SER A 503 9.30 18.13 28.54
N PRO A 504 9.28 16.89 29.09
CA PRO A 504 8.89 15.71 28.34
C PRO A 504 7.41 15.69 27.94
N TYR A 505 6.61 16.57 28.53
CA TYR A 505 5.17 16.65 28.32
C TYR A 505 4.74 17.59 27.19
N HIS A 506 5.67 18.30 26.54
CA HIS A 506 5.39 19.10 25.36
C HIS A 506 6.59 19.10 24.41
N ILE A 507 6.54 18.23 23.42
CA ILE A 507 7.59 18.05 22.41
C ILE A 507 7.07 18.56 21.07
N PHE A 508 7.88 19.35 20.39
CA PHE A 508 7.61 19.90 19.06
C PHE A 508 8.85 19.82 18.18
N TYR A 509 8.65 19.48 16.91
CA TYR A 509 9.67 19.68 15.88
C TYR A 509 9.03 19.97 14.52
N ASP A 510 9.79 20.67 13.65
CA ASP A 510 9.50 20.97 12.25
C ASP A 510 10.77 20.73 11.45
N LYS A 511 10.78 19.70 10.60
CA LYS A 511 11.98 19.19 9.90
C LYS A 511 11.69 18.94 8.43
N ASP A 512 12.73 19.15 7.60
CA ASP A 512 12.69 18.93 6.17
C ASP A 512 13.66 17.83 5.75
N ALA A 513 13.24 16.98 4.80
CA ALA A 513 14.10 15.99 4.15
C ALA A 513 14.00 16.09 2.64
N VAL A 514 15.14 15.94 1.95
CA VAL A 514 15.19 15.99 0.49
C VAL A 514 15.69 14.67 -0.07
N GLN A 515 15.02 14.18 -1.13
CA GLN A 515 15.37 12.96 -1.82
C GLN A 515 15.55 13.23 -3.31
N TYR A 516 16.60 12.68 -3.89
CA TYR A 516 16.84 12.65 -5.33
C TYR A 516 17.05 11.23 -5.79
N SER A 517 16.61 10.91 -6.99
CA SER A 517 16.97 9.64 -7.60
C SER A 517 17.11 9.75 -9.11
N ALA A 518 17.96 8.88 -9.67
CA ALA A 518 18.10 8.69 -11.10
C ALA A 518 18.22 7.20 -11.40
N TYR A 519 17.74 6.77 -12.56
CA TYR A 519 17.88 5.38 -12.99
C TYR A 519 18.01 5.27 -14.49
N ILE A 520 18.58 4.15 -14.92
CA ILE A 520 18.60 3.66 -16.29
C ILE A 520 18.34 2.16 -16.29
N GLN A 521 17.56 1.68 -17.25
CA GLN A 521 17.35 0.26 -17.48
C GLN A 521 17.23 -0.05 -18.96
N ASP A 522 17.64 -1.26 -19.34
CA ASP A 522 17.49 -1.84 -20.67
C ASP A 522 16.69 -3.13 -20.59
N LYS A 523 15.56 -3.17 -21.29
CA LYS A 523 14.79 -4.37 -21.53
C LYS A 523 15.18 -4.94 -22.88
N MET A 524 15.89 -6.06 -22.85
CA MET A 524 16.39 -6.78 -24.01
C MET A 524 15.47 -7.93 -24.35
N GLU A 525 14.83 -7.89 -25.50
CA GLU A 525 13.83 -8.91 -25.93
C GLU A 525 14.38 -9.70 -27.13
N TYR A 526 14.93 -10.89 -26.84
CA TYR A 526 15.33 -11.88 -27.84
C TYR A 526 14.30 -13.01 -27.90
N SER A 527 14.27 -13.75 -28.99
CA SER A 527 13.30 -14.86 -29.17
C SER A 527 13.40 -15.96 -28.10
N SER A 528 14.60 -16.24 -27.58
CA SER A 528 14.86 -17.29 -26.58
C SER A 528 15.08 -16.78 -25.18
N MET A 529 15.23 -15.47 -24.99
CA MET A 529 15.55 -14.88 -23.68
C MET A 529 15.12 -13.42 -23.63
N ILE A 530 14.52 -13.03 -22.51
CA ILE A 530 14.23 -11.63 -22.22
C ILE A 530 15.00 -11.24 -20.95
N MET A 531 15.74 -10.15 -21.02
CA MET A 531 16.49 -9.62 -19.88
C MET A 531 16.04 -8.21 -19.55
N ASN A 532 16.04 -7.88 -18.28
CA ASN A 532 15.86 -6.51 -17.79
C ASN A 532 17.01 -6.19 -16.84
N VAL A 533 17.87 -5.27 -17.24
CA VAL A 533 19.04 -4.85 -16.48
C VAL A 533 18.88 -3.38 -16.14
N GLY A 534 18.99 -3.04 -14.87
CA GLY A 534 18.80 -1.69 -14.40
C GLY A 534 19.77 -1.28 -13.32
N LEU A 535 20.07 0.00 -13.29
CA LEU A 535 20.85 0.64 -12.23
C LEU A 535 20.10 1.86 -11.73
N ARG A 536 19.98 1.97 -10.41
CA ARG A 536 19.36 3.13 -9.76
C ARG A 536 20.32 3.75 -8.75
N TYR A 537 20.36 5.07 -8.74
CA TYR A 537 21.02 5.89 -7.74
C TYR A 537 19.97 6.65 -6.94
N ASP A 538 20.08 6.62 -5.61
CA ASP A 538 19.26 7.42 -4.71
C ASP A 538 20.17 8.23 -3.79
N ALA A 539 19.78 9.46 -3.46
CA ALA A 539 20.39 10.32 -2.48
C ALA A 539 19.34 10.86 -1.52
N PHE A 540 19.63 10.82 -0.22
CA PHE A 540 18.79 11.35 0.85
C PHE A 540 19.57 12.36 1.68
N ILE A 541 19.02 13.56 1.86
CA ILE A 541 19.61 14.67 2.62
C ILE A 541 18.70 14.92 3.82
N PRO A 542 19.16 14.62 5.06
CA PRO A 542 18.31 14.74 6.25
C PRO A 542 18.10 16.20 6.70
N ASN A 543 18.95 17.16 6.31
CA ASN A 543 18.89 18.57 6.70
C ASN A 543 18.77 18.79 8.22
N ASP A 544 19.50 18.03 9.01
CA ASP A 544 19.45 18.11 10.48
C ASP A 544 20.79 17.73 11.13
N SER A 545 20.92 17.98 12.42
CA SER A 545 22.07 17.58 13.24
C SER A 545 21.77 16.32 14.04
N THR A 546 22.81 15.59 14.41
CA THR A 546 22.74 14.41 15.28
C THR A 546 23.75 14.55 16.41
N ILE A 547 23.55 13.78 17.48
CA ILE A 547 24.46 13.68 18.61
C ILE A 547 25.86 13.31 18.12
N ALA A 548 26.86 14.16 18.40
CA ALA A 548 28.22 13.93 17.97
C ALA A 548 28.92 12.80 18.75
N ASN A 549 28.65 12.68 20.05
CA ASN A 549 29.19 11.66 20.91
C ASN A 549 28.12 11.03 21.79
N LEU A 550 27.88 9.72 21.61
CA LEU A 550 26.84 8.99 22.33
C LEU A 550 27.03 8.97 23.86
N ILE A 551 28.27 9.14 24.38
CA ILE A 551 28.55 9.19 25.82
C ILE A 551 28.35 10.59 26.41
N TYR A 552 28.30 11.60 25.54
CA TYR A 552 28.08 13.01 25.92
C TYR A 552 26.97 13.62 25.04
N PRO A 553 25.72 13.13 25.14
CA PRO A 553 24.64 13.51 24.22
C PRO A 553 24.20 14.97 24.30
N GLU A 554 24.52 15.64 25.45
CA GLU A 554 24.13 17.03 25.72
C GLU A 554 25.27 18.04 25.37
N ALA A 555 26.42 17.56 24.87
CA ALA A 555 27.60 18.43 24.68
C ALA A 555 27.59 19.05 23.25
N ASP A 556 27.76 18.23 22.23
CA ASP A 556 27.95 18.69 20.85
C ASP A 556 27.08 17.92 19.87
N GLU A 557 26.60 18.62 18.85
CA GLU A 557 25.93 18.07 17.70
C GLU A 557 26.86 18.12 16.47
N LYS A 558 26.63 17.22 15.52
CA LYS A 558 27.27 17.25 14.19
C LYS A 558 26.20 17.21 13.10
N GLU A 559 26.47 17.81 11.95
CA GLU A 559 25.60 17.70 10.79
C GLU A 559 25.47 16.23 10.35
N ALA A 560 24.24 15.80 10.07
CA ALA A 560 23.98 14.48 9.55
C ALA A 560 24.44 14.37 8.08
N THR A 561 25.03 13.23 7.75
CA THR A 561 25.62 13.02 6.42
C THR A 561 24.56 12.71 5.37
N THR A 562 24.75 13.17 4.12
CA THR A 562 23.96 12.72 2.99
C THR A 562 24.14 11.22 2.77
N LYS A 563 23.04 10.47 2.61
CA LYS A 563 23.04 9.04 2.33
C LYS A 563 22.90 8.82 0.84
N THR A 564 23.79 8.00 0.27
CA THR A 564 23.76 7.63 -1.15
C THR A 564 23.67 6.12 -1.32
N MET A 565 22.87 5.67 -2.29
CA MET A 565 22.60 4.26 -2.54
C MET A 565 22.70 3.96 -4.03
N ILE A 566 23.31 2.81 -4.36
CA ILE A 566 23.36 2.27 -5.72
C ILE A 566 22.67 0.91 -5.71
N SER A 567 21.66 0.76 -6.56
CA SER A 567 20.77 -0.40 -6.63
C SER A 567 20.84 -1.08 -7.99
N PRO A 568 21.75 -2.05 -8.19
CA PRO A 568 21.74 -2.90 -9.40
C PRO A 568 20.56 -3.87 -9.33
N ARG A 569 19.92 -4.11 -10.48
CA ARG A 569 18.78 -5.03 -10.64
C ARG A 569 18.89 -5.76 -11.95
N ILE A 570 18.66 -7.06 -11.91
CA ILE A 570 18.74 -7.96 -13.07
C ILE A 570 17.57 -8.91 -12.99
N GLY A 571 16.83 -9.02 -14.07
CA GLY A 571 15.81 -10.04 -14.27
C GLY A 571 15.98 -10.71 -15.61
N VAL A 572 15.81 -12.02 -15.65
CA VAL A 572 15.94 -12.84 -16.87
C VAL A 572 14.71 -13.74 -16.97
N SER A 573 14.11 -13.80 -18.14
CA SER A 573 13.05 -14.73 -18.49
C SER A 573 13.49 -15.61 -19.65
N LEU A 574 13.31 -16.92 -19.51
CA LEU A 574 13.67 -17.93 -20.46
C LEU A 574 12.41 -18.69 -20.90
N PRO A 575 11.76 -18.30 -21.99
CA PRO A 575 10.67 -19.04 -22.58
C PRO A 575 11.19 -20.42 -23.06
N ILE A 576 10.73 -21.50 -22.42
CA ILE A 576 11.08 -22.88 -22.79
C ILE A 576 10.12 -23.38 -23.87
N THR A 577 8.87 -23.00 -23.74
CA THR A 577 7.80 -23.25 -24.70
C THR A 577 6.91 -22.03 -24.79
N ASP A 578 5.96 -22.00 -25.74
CA ASP A 578 4.96 -20.92 -25.82
C ASP A 578 4.06 -20.84 -24.56
N LYS A 579 4.05 -21.89 -23.73
CA LYS A 579 3.20 -22.04 -22.54
C LYS A 579 3.99 -22.24 -21.24
N GLY A 580 5.34 -22.19 -21.28
CA GLY A 580 6.19 -22.42 -20.13
C GLY A 580 7.40 -21.51 -20.11
N ILE A 581 7.66 -20.84 -18.99
CA ILE A 581 8.82 -19.98 -18.80
C ILE A 581 9.50 -20.25 -17.46
N PHE A 582 10.82 -20.11 -17.44
CA PHE A 582 11.58 -19.87 -16.22
C PHE A 582 11.96 -18.41 -16.12
N HIS A 583 11.98 -17.89 -14.90
CA HIS A 583 12.57 -16.58 -14.66
C HIS A 583 13.48 -16.59 -13.44
N PHE A 584 14.48 -15.74 -13.48
CA PHE A 584 15.38 -15.47 -12.37
C PHE A 584 15.47 -13.96 -12.18
N SER A 585 15.45 -13.51 -10.93
CA SER A 585 15.70 -12.12 -10.64
C SER A 585 16.59 -11.91 -9.41
N TYR A 586 17.39 -10.86 -9.48
CA TYR A 586 18.31 -10.43 -8.45
C TYR A 586 18.29 -8.91 -8.34
N GLY A 587 18.35 -8.38 -7.13
CA GLY A 587 18.42 -6.94 -6.95
C GLY A 587 18.78 -6.49 -5.56
N HIS A 588 19.33 -5.27 -5.49
CA HIS A 588 19.54 -4.52 -4.26
C HIS A 588 18.42 -3.49 -4.09
N PHE A 589 17.85 -3.46 -2.92
CA PHE A 589 16.75 -2.57 -2.56
C PHE A 589 17.09 -1.83 -1.29
N TYR A 590 16.89 -0.53 -1.29
CA TYR A 590 17.15 0.33 -0.16
C TYR A 590 15.90 1.11 0.20
N GLN A 591 15.77 1.38 1.50
CA GLN A 591 14.70 2.19 2.05
C GLN A 591 15.22 3.02 3.20
N MET A 592 14.92 4.31 3.21
CA MET A 592 15.18 5.11 4.41
C MET A 592 14.27 4.65 5.55
N PRO A 593 14.78 4.59 6.77
CA PRO A 593 13.93 4.40 7.96
C PRO A 593 12.81 5.43 8.01
N THR A 594 11.77 5.15 8.81
CA THR A 594 10.70 6.13 9.01
C THR A 594 11.27 7.46 9.46
N LEU A 595 10.87 8.56 8.82
CA LEU A 595 11.44 9.87 9.10
C LEU A 595 11.20 10.30 10.57
N ARG A 596 10.17 9.76 11.21
CA ARG A 596 9.97 9.95 12.65
C ARG A 596 11.14 9.44 13.51
N ASN A 597 11.79 8.36 13.09
CA ASN A 597 12.94 7.81 13.81
C ASN A 597 14.22 8.63 13.58
N LEU A 598 14.25 9.45 12.53
CA LEU A 598 15.33 10.39 12.29
C LEU A 598 15.16 11.66 13.11
N TYR A 599 13.92 12.22 13.17
CA TYR A 599 13.69 13.58 13.66
C TYR A 599 13.01 13.67 15.02
N ARG A 600 12.81 12.55 15.72
CA ARG A 600 12.17 12.56 17.03
C ARG A 600 12.98 13.39 18.02
N GLU A 601 12.43 14.51 18.45
CA GLU A 601 12.95 15.33 19.52
C GLU A 601 12.60 14.73 20.90
N SER A 602 13.43 15.05 21.89
CA SER A 602 13.22 14.59 23.26
C SER A 602 13.87 15.55 24.25
N TYR A 603 13.33 15.59 25.46
CA TYR A 603 13.84 16.42 26.56
C TYR A 603 14.72 15.58 27.51
N PHE A 604 15.95 16.03 27.74
CA PHE A 604 16.84 15.46 28.73
C PHE A 604 16.58 16.09 30.12
N GLY A 605 16.28 15.28 31.11
CA GLY A 605 15.95 15.76 32.47
C GLY A 605 16.21 14.72 33.54
N ALA A 606 16.21 15.17 34.82
CA ALA A 606 16.44 14.31 35.95
C ALA A 606 15.49 13.11 36.02
N GLY A 607 16.03 11.89 36.15
CA GLY A 607 15.22 10.68 36.23
C GLY A 607 14.50 10.27 34.96
N LEU A 608 14.71 10.95 33.84
CA LEU A 608 14.12 10.63 32.52
C LEU A 608 15.03 9.71 31.73
N SER A 609 14.42 8.89 30.88
CA SER A 609 15.11 8.05 29.89
C SER A 609 14.53 8.36 28.48
N PRO A 610 14.89 9.52 27.90
CA PRO A 610 14.29 9.96 26.64
C PRO A 610 14.70 9.06 25.48
N THR A 611 13.82 8.97 24.46
CA THR A 611 14.16 8.35 23.19
C THR A 611 14.36 9.45 22.15
N VAL A 612 15.55 9.54 21.59
CA VAL A 612 15.92 10.54 20.59
C VAL A 612 15.98 9.96 19.19
N GLY A 613 15.68 10.79 18.19
CA GLY A 613 15.89 10.47 16.79
C GLY A 613 17.37 10.43 16.42
N ASN A 614 17.66 9.89 15.23
CA ASN A 614 19.01 9.89 14.68
C ASN A 614 18.98 10.21 13.19
N PRO A 615 19.17 11.48 12.80
CA PRO A 615 19.23 11.87 11.40
C PRO A 615 20.36 11.21 10.60
N ASP A 616 21.38 10.66 11.30
CA ASP A 616 22.51 9.99 10.66
C ASP A 616 22.29 8.49 10.41
N LEU A 617 21.06 7.98 10.58
CA LEU A 617 20.69 6.60 10.24
C LEU A 617 21.00 6.28 8.78
N LYS A 618 21.54 5.06 8.56
CA LYS A 618 21.75 4.52 7.23
C LYS A 618 20.45 3.97 6.64
N PRO A 619 20.33 3.91 5.31
CA PRO A 619 19.25 3.18 4.66
C PRO A 619 19.26 1.70 5.06
N GLU A 620 18.08 1.15 5.34
CA GLU A 620 17.88 -0.30 5.43
C GLU A 620 18.07 -0.90 4.04
N LYS A 621 18.61 -2.14 3.97
CA LYS A 621 18.99 -2.80 2.71
C LYS A 621 18.43 -4.21 2.64
N THR A 622 17.85 -4.57 1.49
CA THR A 622 17.50 -5.95 1.14
C THR A 622 18.22 -6.37 -0.13
N VAL A 623 18.84 -7.56 -0.11
CA VAL A 623 19.29 -8.26 -1.30
C VAL A 623 18.32 -9.40 -1.57
N LEU A 624 17.66 -9.37 -2.71
CA LEU A 624 16.64 -10.32 -3.11
C LEU A 624 17.17 -11.24 -4.22
N TYR A 625 16.93 -12.53 -4.05
CA TYR A 625 17.09 -13.58 -5.06
C TYR A 625 15.75 -14.27 -5.28
N GLU A 626 15.39 -14.47 -6.53
CA GLU A 626 14.16 -15.15 -6.90
C GLU A 626 14.40 -16.07 -8.10
N PHE A 627 13.78 -17.22 -8.05
CA PHE A 627 13.66 -18.17 -9.16
C PHE A 627 12.20 -18.57 -9.30
N GLY A 628 11.65 -18.48 -10.51
CA GLY A 628 10.27 -18.80 -10.77
C GLY A 628 10.06 -19.65 -12.01
N PHE A 629 8.94 -20.33 -12.03
CA PHE A 629 8.48 -21.17 -13.13
C PHE A 629 6.99 -20.93 -13.36
N GLN A 630 6.62 -20.59 -14.59
CA GLN A 630 5.23 -20.49 -15.01
C GLN A 630 4.92 -21.52 -16.07
N GLN A 631 3.77 -22.17 -15.96
CA GLN A 631 3.27 -23.14 -16.93
C GLN A 631 1.77 -22.94 -17.15
N GLN A 632 1.37 -22.91 -18.41
CA GLN A 632 -0.03 -22.95 -18.82
C GLN A 632 -0.40 -24.36 -19.26
N PHE A 633 -1.52 -24.86 -18.75
CA PHE A 633 -2.13 -26.14 -19.14
C PHE A 633 -3.41 -25.88 -19.95
N GLY A 634 -3.40 -26.33 -21.19
CA GLY A 634 -4.49 -25.96 -22.13
C GLY A 634 -4.60 -24.45 -22.29
N ASN A 635 -5.84 -23.93 -22.37
CA ASN A 635 -6.11 -22.48 -22.49
C ASN A 635 -6.72 -21.86 -21.24
N MET A 636 -6.96 -22.67 -20.20
CA MET A 636 -7.77 -22.28 -19.03
C MET A 636 -7.03 -22.28 -17.71
N ILE A 637 -5.95 -23.03 -17.57
CA ILE A 637 -5.26 -23.23 -16.29
C ILE A 637 -3.83 -22.72 -16.39
N GLY A 638 -3.44 -21.86 -15.46
CA GLY A 638 -2.07 -21.38 -15.27
C GLY A 638 -1.55 -21.74 -13.89
N MET A 639 -0.29 -22.07 -13.83
CA MET A 639 0.45 -22.34 -12.59
C MET A 639 1.68 -21.44 -12.55
N ASP A 640 1.95 -20.88 -11.37
CA ASP A 640 3.12 -20.04 -11.09
C ASP A 640 3.74 -20.51 -9.77
N ILE A 641 5.02 -20.86 -9.80
CA ILE A 641 5.81 -21.30 -8.64
C ILE A 641 7.00 -20.38 -8.51
N ASN A 642 7.20 -19.77 -7.33
CA ASN A 642 8.34 -18.91 -7.07
C ASN A 642 9.04 -19.30 -5.77
N LEU A 643 10.35 -19.41 -5.84
CA LEU A 643 11.27 -19.52 -4.71
C LEU A 643 11.93 -18.17 -4.49
N PHE A 644 11.97 -17.71 -3.25
CA PHE A 644 12.61 -16.43 -2.93
C PHE A 644 13.47 -16.49 -1.69
N HIS A 645 14.51 -15.67 -1.69
CA HIS A 645 15.36 -15.43 -0.53
C HIS A 645 15.71 -13.95 -0.44
N LYS A 646 15.49 -13.37 0.75
CA LYS A 646 15.85 -12.01 1.10
C LYS A 646 16.88 -12.01 2.23
N ASP A 647 17.99 -11.33 2.02
CA ASP A 647 18.96 -10.98 3.05
C ASP A 647 18.76 -9.50 3.41
N ILE A 648 18.39 -9.24 4.66
CA ILE A 648 17.97 -7.92 5.13
C ILE A 648 19.02 -7.42 6.14
N ARG A 649 19.59 -6.24 5.89
CA ARG A 649 20.66 -5.65 6.67
C ARG A 649 20.35 -4.21 7.07
N GLU A 650 21.09 -3.69 8.03
CA GLU A 650 20.98 -2.31 8.54
C GLU A 650 19.58 -2.01 9.10
N LEU A 651 18.89 -3.01 9.65
CA LEU A 651 17.62 -2.81 10.32
C LEU A 651 17.80 -2.02 11.61
N LEU A 652 16.78 -1.24 11.96
CA LEU A 652 16.81 -0.39 13.15
C LEU A 652 16.71 -1.21 14.44
N ALA A 653 17.54 -0.84 15.40
CA ALA A 653 17.42 -1.20 16.81
C ALA A 653 17.39 0.05 17.68
N LEU A 654 16.56 0.05 18.71
CA LEU A 654 16.58 1.08 19.74
C LEU A 654 17.57 0.64 20.82
N GLN A 655 18.64 1.41 21.02
CA GLN A 655 19.65 1.12 22.02
C GLN A 655 19.60 2.10 23.17
N SER A 656 19.60 1.59 24.41
CA SER A 656 19.79 2.39 25.61
C SER A 656 21.26 2.66 25.81
N ILE A 657 21.62 3.92 26.10
CA ILE A 657 22.96 4.41 26.35
C ILE A 657 23.00 4.98 27.77
N ARG A 658 23.95 4.49 28.58
CA ARG A 658 24.27 5.10 29.90
C ARG A 658 25.28 6.21 29.69
N TYR A 659 25.05 7.35 30.32
CA TYR A 659 25.94 8.48 30.26
C TYR A 659 25.93 9.23 31.63
N ASN A 660 26.87 10.13 31.81
CA ASN A 660 26.90 10.99 32.98
C ASN A 660 26.50 12.41 32.55
N SER A 661 25.26 12.81 32.86
CA SER A 661 24.79 14.17 32.57
C SER A 661 25.54 15.19 33.41
N PRO A 662 26.03 16.29 32.83
CA PRO A 662 26.65 17.39 33.59
C PRO A 662 25.69 18.00 34.63
N ASN A 663 24.39 17.95 34.37
CA ASN A 663 23.35 18.57 35.17
C ASN A 663 22.67 17.62 36.17
N TYR A 664 22.60 16.33 35.85
CA TYR A 664 21.74 15.35 36.55
C TYR A 664 22.49 14.11 37.03
N GLY A 665 23.80 13.97 36.73
CA GLY A 665 24.60 12.79 37.08
C GLY A 665 24.29 11.56 36.26
N PRO A 666 24.40 10.32 36.82
CA PRO A 666 24.16 9.08 36.05
C PRO A 666 22.77 9.03 35.46
N SER A 667 22.67 8.98 34.11
CA SER A 667 21.44 9.06 33.34
C SER A 667 21.46 8.05 32.20
N ASN A 668 20.28 7.81 31.59
CA ASN A 668 20.13 6.96 30.42
C ASN A 668 19.34 7.70 29.34
N TYR A 669 19.61 7.39 28.10
CA TYR A 669 18.74 7.74 26.98
C TYR A 669 18.74 6.61 25.97
N SER A 670 17.82 6.63 25.03
CA SER A 670 17.72 5.65 23.95
C SER A 670 17.81 6.32 22.60
N ILE A 671 18.51 5.70 21.66
CA ILE A 671 18.71 6.21 20.30
C ILE A 671 18.55 5.08 19.28
N TYR A 672 18.00 5.41 18.11
CA TYR A 672 17.92 4.48 16.99
C TYR A 672 19.27 4.30 16.31
N LEU A 673 19.68 3.06 16.07
CA LEU A 673 20.90 2.68 15.36
C LEU A 673 20.64 1.54 14.38
N ASN A 674 21.43 1.44 13.31
CA ASN A 674 21.39 0.34 12.36
C ASN A 674 22.20 -0.85 12.88
N LYS A 675 21.60 -1.76 13.61
CA LYS A 675 22.27 -2.89 14.26
C LYS A 675 21.66 -4.25 14.01
N ASP A 676 20.40 -4.26 13.53
CA ASP A 676 19.65 -5.48 13.34
C ASP A 676 19.77 -6.02 11.92
N TYR A 677 19.52 -7.31 11.79
CA TYR A 677 19.46 -8.01 10.52
C TYR A 677 18.33 -9.03 10.53
N GLY A 678 17.89 -9.42 9.34
CA GLY A 678 16.86 -10.41 9.17
C GLY A 678 17.02 -11.17 7.87
N SER A 679 16.24 -12.22 7.73
CA SER A 679 16.09 -12.96 6.48
C SER A 679 14.66 -13.41 6.28
N ALA A 680 14.21 -13.45 5.04
CA ALA A 680 12.95 -14.03 4.67
C ALA A 680 13.16 -14.98 3.47
N ARG A 681 12.64 -16.18 3.56
CA ARG A 681 12.78 -17.20 2.51
C ARG A 681 11.50 -17.99 2.38
N GLY A 682 11.20 -18.46 1.19
CA GLY A 682 9.99 -19.23 1.01
C GLY A 682 9.70 -19.62 -0.43
N LEU A 683 8.51 -20.21 -0.57
CA LEU A 683 7.94 -20.67 -1.82
C LEU A 683 6.52 -20.12 -1.92
N THR A 684 6.15 -19.62 -3.09
CA THR A 684 4.76 -19.31 -3.45
C THR A 684 4.31 -20.20 -4.61
N LEU A 685 3.08 -20.71 -4.51
CA LEU A 685 2.41 -21.46 -5.57
C LEU A 685 1.07 -20.78 -5.85
N SER A 686 0.85 -20.36 -7.08
CA SER A 686 -0.44 -19.85 -7.55
C SER A 686 -0.99 -20.73 -8.66
N LEU A 687 -2.23 -21.18 -8.50
CA LEU A 687 -2.99 -21.89 -9.52
C LEU A 687 -4.18 -21.05 -9.91
N THR A 688 -4.29 -20.72 -11.18
CA THR A 688 -5.37 -19.91 -11.75
C THR A 688 -6.16 -20.71 -12.76
N LYS A 689 -7.48 -20.84 -12.56
CA LYS A 689 -8.43 -21.27 -13.60
C LYS A 689 -9.26 -20.07 -14.01
N ARG A 690 -9.17 -19.69 -15.27
CA ARG A 690 -10.03 -18.65 -15.87
C ARG A 690 -11.49 -19.03 -15.83
N TYR A 691 -12.35 -18.01 -15.94
CA TYR A 691 -13.77 -18.23 -16.10
C TYR A 691 -14.02 -19.07 -17.36
N ASP A 692 -14.71 -20.18 -17.15
CA ASP A 692 -15.14 -21.10 -18.21
C ASP A 692 -16.67 -21.02 -18.33
N PRO A 693 -17.20 -20.58 -19.48
CA PRO A 693 -18.64 -20.48 -19.71
C PRO A 693 -19.39 -21.81 -19.57
N VAL A 694 -18.71 -22.94 -19.75
CA VAL A 694 -19.32 -24.27 -19.65
C VAL A 694 -19.51 -24.68 -18.20
N SER A 695 -18.43 -24.66 -17.40
CA SER A 695 -18.48 -24.98 -15.97
C SER A 695 -19.00 -23.81 -15.13
N ARG A 696 -19.08 -22.59 -15.70
CA ARG A 696 -19.44 -21.33 -15.02
C ARG A 696 -18.64 -21.08 -13.75
N THR A 697 -17.35 -21.41 -13.79
CA THR A 697 -16.47 -21.24 -12.62
C THR A 697 -15.17 -20.57 -13.01
N SER A 698 -14.63 -19.80 -12.06
CA SER A 698 -13.23 -19.38 -12.02
C SER A 698 -12.65 -19.67 -10.64
N LEU A 699 -11.36 -20.01 -10.57
CA LEU A 699 -10.68 -20.43 -9.33
C LEU A 699 -9.28 -19.84 -9.28
N TRP A 700 -8.91 -19.32 -8.11
CA TRP A 700 -7.53 -18.98 -7.75
C TRP A 700 -7.20 -19.71 -6.45
N VAL A 701 -6.06 -20.38 -6.42
CA VAL A 701 -5.50 -21.02 -5.23
C VAL A 701 -4.09 -20.50 -5.06
N ASP A 702 -3.85 -19.75 -4.00
CA ASP A 702 -2.60 -19.10 -3.68
C ASP A 702 -2.05 -19.67 -2.37
N TYR A 703 -0.99 -20.45 -2.45
CA TYR A 703 -0.31 -21.01 -1.30
C TYR A 703 1.06 -20.38 -1.10
N THR A 704 1.38 -20.08 0.14
CA THR A 704 2.68 -19.56 0.54
C THR A 704 3.24 -20.39 1.69
N TYR A 705 4.46 -20.84 1.51
CA TYR A 705 5.34 -21.26 2.60
C TYR A 705 6.44 -20.23 2.75
N GLN A 706 6.60 -19.69 3.95
CA GLN A 706 7.67 -18.72 4.23
C GLN A 706 8.18 -18.83 5.65
N LYS A 707 9.41 -18.37 5.85
CA LYS A 707 10.03 -18.22 7.16
C LYS A 707 10.72 -16.86 7.23
N SER A 708 10.31 -16.05 8.19
CA SER A 708 10.85 -14.71 8.42
C SER A 708 11.50 -14.67 9.80
N GLU A 709 12.80 -14.47 9.83
CA GLU A 709 13.63 -14.55 11.03
C GLU A 709 14.56 -13.35 11.13
N GLY A 710 14.92 -12.97 12.34
CA GLY A 710 15.88 -11.90 12.61
C GLY A 710 16.55 -12.07 13.97
N ASN A 711 17.52 -11.23 14.26
CA ASN A 711 18.18 -11.20 15.57
C ASN A 711 17.35 -10.44 16.63
N SER A 712 16.23 -9.86 16.24
CA SER A 712 15.30 -9.14 17.13
C SER A 712 13.88 -9.28 16.59
N VAL A 713 12.88 -9.40 17.48
CA VAL A 713 11.46 -9.49 17.07
C VAL A 713 10.93 -8.18 16.49
N ASN A 714 11.45 -7.05 16.96
CA ASN A 714 11.18 -5.70 16.49
C ASN A 714 12.28 -4.74 16.98
N SER A 715 12.29 -3.50 16.50
CA SER A 715 13.29 -2.47 16.83
C SER A 715 13.36 -2.07 18.30
N GLY A 716 12.33 -2.36 19.11
CA GLY A 716 12.28 -2.01 20.53
C GLY A 716 12.66 -3.13 21.50
N SER A 717 12.91 -4.37 21.01
CA SER A 717 13.16 -5.53 21.88
C SER A 717 14.31 -5.30 22.86
N PHE A 718 15.44 -4.83 22.39
CA PHE A 718 16.63 -4.58 23.21
C PHE A 718 16.44 -3.43 24.22
N TYR A 719 15.57 -2.49 23.92
CA TYR A 719 15.26 -1.39 24.84
C TYR A 719 14.65 -1.90 26.15
N PHE A 720 13.64 -2.75 26.06
CA PHE A 720 12.97 -3.30 27.24
C PHE A 720 13.90 -4.19 28.09
N SER A 721 14.73 -4.99 27.43
CA SER A 721 15.73 -5.83 28.14
C SER A 721 16.80 -4.99 28.83
N ALA A 722 17.29 -3.95 28.16
CA ALA A 722 18.27 -3.03 28.75
C ALA A 722 17.70 -2.26 29.96
N LEU A 723 16.44 -1.82 29.91
CA LEU A 723 15.76 -1.20 31.05
C LEU A 723 15.63 -2.15 32.24
N SER A 724 15.43 -3.44 31.96
CA SER A 724 15.31 -4.50 32.97
C SER A 724 16.68 -4.98 33.52
N GLY A 725 17.80 -4.44 33.01
CA GLY A 725 19.14 -4.86 33.36
C GLY A 725 19.54 -6.25 32.88
N ILE A 726 18.80 -6.79 31.90
CA ILE A 726 19.02 -8.12 31.29
C ILE A 726 19.85 -7.94 30.03
N GLU A 727 20.98 -8.62 29.93
CA GLU A 727 21.75 -8.72 28.71
C GLU A 727 21.11 -9.81 27.83
N GLU A 728 20.48 -9.42 26.71
CA GLU A 728 19.87 -10.39 25.80
C GLU A 728 20.91 -11.12 24.96
N GLU A 729 20.77 -12.44 24.91
CA GLU A 729 21.50 -13.26 23.95
C GLU A 729 20.97 -12.97 22.54
N LYS A 730 21.86 -12.70 21.59
CA LYS A 730 21.50 -12.46 20.18
C LYS A 730 21.13 -13.78 19.49
N LEU A 731 19.89 -14.17 19.62
CA LEU A 731 19.33 -15.37 19.00
C LEU A 731 18.57 -15.03 17.72
N ILE A 732 18.66 -15.88 16.73
CA ILE A 732 17.76 -15.82 15.58
C ILE A 732 16.38 -16.31 16.01
N VAL A 733 15.38 -15.44 15.87
CA VAL A 733 13.99 -15.67 16.30
C VAL A 733 13.01 -15.38 15.17
N PRO A 734 11.83 -16.02 15.16
CA PRO A 734 10.77 -15.65 14.22
C PRO A 734 10.35 -14.19 14.44
N LEU A 735 10.17 -13.46 13.36
CA LEU A 735 9.65 -12.09 13.41
C LEU A 735 8.15 -12.11 13.75
N SER A 736 7.64 -11.06 14.41
CA SER A 736 6.27 -11.01 14.93
C SER A 736 5.18 -11.15 13.85
N TRP A 737 5.51 -10.94 12.59
CA TRP A 737 4.61 -11.10 11.43
C TRP A 737 4.88 -12.40 10.64
N ASP A 738 5.70 -13.33 11.15
CA ASP A 738 5.94 -14.60 10.49
C ASP A 738 4.70 -15.50 10.53
N GLN A 739 4.16 -15.82 9.36
CA GLN A 739 3.16 -16.86 9.15
C GLN A 739 3.72 -17.88 8.17
N SER A 740 4.10 -19.06 8.69
CA SER A 740 4.86 -20.04 7.90
C SER A 740 4.04 -20.65 6.78
N HIS A 741 2.74 -20.81 6.95
CA HIS A 741 1.84 -21.36 5.93
C HIS A 741 0.63 -20.44 5.78
N LEU A 742 0.31 -20.11 4.54
CA LEU A 742 -0.86 -19.32 4.17
C LEU A 742 -1.46 -19.92 2.89
N LEU A 743 -2.74 -20.26 2.95
CA LEU A 743 -3.54 -20.70 1.81
C LEU A 743 -4.70 -19.74 1.63
N ASN A 744 -4.78 -19.12 0.47
CA ASN A 744 -5.93 -18.33 0.03
C ASN A 744 -6.58 -19.06 -1.16
N THR A 745 -7.89 -19.17 -1.15
CA THR A 745 -8.64 -19.78 -2.25
C THR A 745 -9.79 -18.84 -2.60
N THR A 746 -9.86 -18.37 -3.84
CA THR A 746 -10.99 -17.59 -4.36
C THR A 746 -11.70 -18.40 -5.43
N LEU A 747 -12.98 -18.69 -5.20
CA LEU A 747 -13.85 -19.44 -6.10
C LEU A 747 -15.06 -18.56 -6.48
N ILE A 748 -15.28 -18.37 -7.78
CA ILE A 748 -16.48 -17.70 -8.29
C ILE A 748 -17.27 -18.70 -9.12
N ILE A 749 -18.55 -18.85 -8.77
CA ILE A 749 -19.50 -19.76 -9.42
C ILE A 749 -20.66 -18.96 -9.97
N GLY A 750 -21.11 -19.26 -11.18
CA GLY A 750 -22.29 -18.68 -11.79
C GLY A 750 -22.01 -17.90 -13.06
N ASP A 751 -23.03 -17.21 -13.55
CA ASP A 751 -22.97 -16.37 -14.74
C ASP A 751 -22.71 -14.91 -14.33
N PRO A 752 -21.57 -14.28 -14.68
CA PRO A 752 -21.28 -12.90 -14.33
C PRO A 752 -22.30 -11.88 -14.84
N SER A 753 -23.11 -12.25 -15.83
CA SER A 753 -24.20 -11.39 -16.34
C SER A 753 -25.50 -11.53 -15.55
N LYS A 754 -25.65 -12.55 -14.72
CA LYS A 754 -26.89 -12.90 -14.01
C LYS A 754 -26.64 -13.03 -12.50
N THR A 755 -26.28 -14.23 -12.07
CA THR A 755 -26.09 -14.56 -10.66
C THR A 755 -24.73 -15.18 -10.45
N THR A 756 -23.99 -14.69 -9.44
CA THR A 756 -22.67 -15.21 -9.04
C THR A 756 -22.62 -15.43 -7.53
N LEU A 757 -21.95 -16.51 -7.14
CA LEU A 757 -21.50 -16.78 -5.77
C LEU A 757 -19.97 -16.69 -5.76
N GLY A 758 -19.42 -15.72 -5.06
CA GLY A 758 -18.00 -15.58 -4.78
C GLY A 758 -17.67 -16.10 -3.36
N LEU A 759 -16.64 -16.92 -3.24
CA LEU A 759 -16.14 -17.45 -1.98
C LEU A 759 -14.64 -17.17 -1.87
N ILE A 760 -14.19 -16.68 -0.72
CA ILE A 760 -12.77 -16.61 -0.36
C ILE A 760 -12.56 -17.42 0.89
N GLY A 761 -11.73 -18.47 0.80
CA GLY A 761 -11.26 -19.24 1.94
C GLY A 761 -9.82 -18.87 2.29
N LYS A 762 -9.54 -18.63 3.57
CA LYS A 762 -8.21 -18.33 4.06
C LYS A 762 -7.86 -19.27 5.22
N ILE A 763 -6.69 -19.91 5.14
CA ILE A 763 -6.13 -20.73 6.22
C ILE A 763 -4.69 -20.27 6.42
N ALA A 764 -4.32 -19.88 7.64
CA ALA A 764 -2.97 -19.41 7.96
C ALA A 764 -2.51 -19.92 9.32
N THR A 765 -1.21 -20.22 9.45
CA THR A 765 -0.61 -20.47 10.76
C THR A 765 -0.76 -19.27 11.68
N GLY A 766 -0.92 -19.54 12.99
CA GLY A 766 -1.02 -18.46 13.97
C GLY A 766 0.25 -17.61 14.04
N TRP A 767 0.09 -16.35 14.49
CA TRP A 767 1.19 -15.43 14.74
C TRP A 767 2.11 -15.93 15.85
N PRO A 768 3.42 -15.67 15.75
CA PRO A 768 4.33 -15.95 16.86
C PRO A 768 4.02 -15.05 18.06
N TYR A 769 4.32 -15.55 19.25
CA TYR A 769 4.28 -14.76 20.50
C TYR A 769 5.31 -15.29 21.48
N THR A 770 5.74 -14.43 22.39
CA THR A 770 6.60 -14.81 23.51
C THR A 770 5.71 -15.34 24.63
N PRO A 771 5.82 -16.62 25.04
CA PRO A 771 5.05 -17.17 26.16
C PRO A 771 5.38 -16.44 27.45
N SER A 772 4.37 -16.12 28.26
CA SER A 772 4.55 -15.70 29.64
C SER A 772 4.37 -16.91 30.54
N ILE A 773 5.40 -17.28 31.29
CA ILE A 773 5.35 -18.42 32.20
C ILE A 773 5.43 -17.86 33.61
N PRO A 774 4.31 -17.87 34.38
CA PRO A 774 4.33 -17.40 35.76
C PRO A 774 5.33 -18.19 36.61
N ASN A 775 6.10 -17.47 37.44
CA ASN A 775 7.12 -18.03 38.35
C ASN A 775 8.29 -18.79 37.68
N ALA A 776 8.55 -18.56 36.37
CA ALA A 776 9.70 -19.15 35.71
C ALA A 776 10.99 -18.42 36.11
N ASN A 777 12.04 -19.17 36.46
CA ASN A 777 13.37 -18.63 36.72
C ASN A 777 14.21 -18.39 35.46
N PHE A 778 13.56 -18.36 34.28
CA PHE A 778 14.21 -18.12 32.99
C PHE A 778 13.34 -17.23 32.12
N VAL A 779 13.95 -16.49 31.20
CA VAL A 779 13.24 -15.69 30.21
C VAL A 779 12.94 -16.60 29.00
N PRO A 780 11.65 -16.77 28.63
CA PRO A 780 11.31 -17.57 27.44
C PRO A 780 11.93 -16.96 26.18
N LYS A 781 12.37 -17.81 25.25
CA LYS A 781 12.86 -17.35 23.95
C LYS A 781 11.79 -16.50 23.26
N PRO A 782 12.13 -15.28 22.78
CA PRO A 782 11.18 -14.42 22.09
C PRO A 782 10.49 -15.12 20.89
N ASN A 783 9.19 -14.90 20.75
CA ASN A 783 8.36 -15.48 19.66
C ASN A 783 8.43 -17.01 19.51
N SER A 784 8.71 -17.74 20.62
CA SER A 784 8.80 -19.20 20.60
C SER A 784 7.46 -19.92 20.57
N GLY A 785 6.36 -19.26 20.95
CA GLY A 785 5.01 -19.79 20.89
C GLY A 785 4.31 -19.42 19.58
N ARG A 786 3.27 -20.17 19.22
CA ARG A 786 2.36 -19.88 18.09
C ARG A 786 0.93 -19.78 18.57
N LYS A 787 0.22 -18.72 18.13
CA LYS A 787 -1.23 -18.60 18.31
C LYS A 787 -1.96 -19.69 17.50
N PRO A 788 -3.25 -19.95 17.78
CA PRO A 788 -4.04 -20.90 17.00
C PRO A 788 -4.07 -20.59 15.49
N VAL A 789 -4.30 -21.64 14.69
CA VAL A 789 -4.48 -21.53 13.23
C VAL A 789 -5.67 -20.61 12.93
N GLN A 790 -5.47 -19.66 12.06
CA GLN A 790 -6.50 -18.75 11.59
C GLN A 790 -7.25 -19.39 10.42
N ARG A 791 -8.57 -19.29 10.45
CA ARG A 791 -9.46 -19.73 9.37
C ARG A 791 -10.51 -18.67 9.14
N ASN A 792 -10.73 -18.30 7.88
CA ASN A 792 -11.76 -17.37 7.48
C ASN A 792 -12.42 -17.81 6.18
N VAL A 793 -13.71 -17.54 6.04
CA VAL A 793 -14.46 -17.77 4.80
C VAL A 793 -15.34 -16.56 4.55
N ASP A 794 -15.07 -15.85 3.48
CA ASP A 794 -15.87 -14.73 3.00
C ASP A 794 -16.75 -15.21 1.84
N ALA A 795 -18.01 -14.77 1.83
CA ALA A 795 -18.97 -15.12 0.80
C ALA A 795 -19.70 -13.88 0.26
N LYS A 796 -19.97 -13.85 -1.05
CA LYS A 796 -20.79 -12.83 -1.72
C LYS A 796 -21.73 -13.50 -2.71
N LEU A 797 -23.02 -13.37 -2.48
CA LEU A 797 -24.05 -13.72 -3.48
C LEU A 797 -24.52 -12.42 -4.15
N GLU A 798 -24.45 -12.37 -5.46
CA GLU A 798 -24.88 -11.21 -6.25
C GLU A 798 -25.79 -11.64 -7.39
N THR A 799 -26.95 -10.99 -7.54
CA THR A 799 -27.86 -11.17 -8.68
C THR A 799 -28.02 -9.85 -9.42
N ARG A 800 -27.86 -9.87 -10.74
CA ARG A 800 -27.93 -8.73 -11.64
C ARG A 800 -29.19 -8.83 -12.50
N VAL A 801 -29.97 -7.75 -12.53
CA VAL A 801 -31.21 -7.64 -13.30
C VAL A 801 -31.15 -6.38 -14.16
N SER A 802 -31.55 -6.49 -15.42
CA SER A 802 -31.69 -5.32 -16.30
C SER A 802 -33.06 -4.71 -16.16
N VAL A 803 -33.15 -3.42 -15.83
CA VAL A 803 -34.39 -2.66 -15.71
C VAL A 803 -34.30 -1.49 -16.69
N GLY A 804 -34.84 -1.65 -17.87
CA GLY A 804 -34.65 -0.70 -18.98
C GLY A 804 -33.20 -0.64 -19.40
N SER A 805 -32.60 0.55 -19.41
CA SER A 805 -31.18 0.80 -19.69
C SER A 805 -30.27 0.61 -18.48
N TYR A 806 -30.82 0.40 -17.31
CA TYR A 806 -30.04 0.28 -16.06
C TYR A 806 -29.81 -1.18 -15.69
N LYS A 807 -28.67 -1.45 -15.05
CA LYS A 807 -28.36 -2.73 -14.42
C LYS A 807 -28.47 -2.57 -12.92
N VAL A 808 -29.36 -3.33 -12.29
CA VAL A 808 -29.57 -3.36 -10.86
C VAL A 808 -28.91 -4.62 -10.31
N SER A 809 -28.08 -4.49 -9.27
CA SER A 809 -27.47 -5.62 -8.57
C SER A 809 -27.99 -5.67 -7.14
N LEU A 810 -28.51 -6.82 -6.73
CA LEU A 810 -28.78 -7.15 -5.34
C LEU A 810 -27.70 -8.08 -4.84
N PHE A 811 -27.11 -7.79 -3.69
CA PHE A 811 -26.08 -8.64 -3.14
C PHE A 811 -26.15 -8.77 -1.61
N ALA A 812 -25.70 -9.92 -1.12
CA ALA A 812 -25.45 -10.20 0.28
C ALA A 812 -23.99 -10.63 0.46
N ARG A 813 -23.38 -10.26 1.58
CA ARG A 813 -22.01 -10.63 1.94
C ARG A 813 -21.95 -11.16 3.37
N ALA A 814 -21.02 -12.11 3.59
CA ALA A 814 -20.63 -12.60 4.90
C ALA A 814 -19.10 -12.68 4.96
N TYR A 815 -18.51 -12.31 6.10
CA TYR A 815 -17.05 -12.29 6.31
C TYR A 815 -16.66 -13.12 7.53
#